data_5f1cb3a95a964c4b223d20fcccb30e8e
#
_entry.id   5f1cb3a95a964c4b223d20fcccb30e8e
#
_cell.length_a   1.000
_cell.length_b   1.000
_cell.length_c   1.000
_cell.angle_alpha   90.00
_cell.angle_beta   90.00
_cell.angle_gamma   90.00
#
_symmetry.space_group_name_H-M   'P 1'
#
loop_
_entity.id
_entity.type
_entity.pdbx_description
1 polymer ?
#
loop_
_entity_poly.entity_id
_entity_poly.type
_entity_poly.pdbx_seq_one_letter_code
_entity_poly.pdbx_strand_id
1 'polypeptide(L)'
;MMKSEFFKLLLHQNIANNIKMAKKKKVKSEKNASSFASIQSVKNIVQNEKLNFVIGIILVIVAFYFILAFVSYFSTGAADQSLIEDPREGEMLNEHHEFGNTCGSVGAYISWYFIKCCFGLPSFLIPLFIVLLGIHMVKAYRVNLLKWFMSLMILMIWASITFAKFLSPFFEDACYCPGGDHGLYVCQFIENLVGSPGLTAILAITAIAFLTYLSAETIIIIRKLLNPTKFIDKVKFVVANNNPNEPIDSYEDQMNMEDEDELKFDDPASQIVEFKEDGKAVVIDDGYQNEDNAKPEKAPKPQKDEVDMEVEVAKNEEEADTKTVAPSLEALEPYDPKRDLENYHYPTLDLLKKYDNDGKPYIDMTEQTANKNRIVEVLRTFGVEISSIKATVGPTITLYEITLAPGVRISKIRSLEDDIALSLSALGIRIIAPIPGKGTIGIEVPNAKPSIVSMESILNSKKFQESTMELPCALGKTITNEVYMFDLAKAPHLLVAGATGQGKSVGLNAIVTSLLYKKHPSEMKIVLVDPKKVEFSIYNPLINHFLAKVPDEDADPIITDVTKVVRTLNSLCKLMDTRYDLLKEVGARNIKEYNKKFIDRRIPPRGGHGYMPYIVVIIDEFGDLIMTAGKEIELPIARIAQLARAVGIHMVIATQRPTTTIITGNIKANFPARIAFKVSAGIDSKTILDRTGAQQLIGRGDLLALVGGAEPVRVQCAFVDTPEVERINEFIADQQSYGAPFELPEPDTPDADLGESGAADVDMQHLDPLFEDAARLIVVNQSGSTSLIQRKFAIGYNRAGRLMDQLEKAGVVGAAMGSKPREVMIQDEVSLNNLLNSIR
;
A
#
# COMPACT_ATOMS: atom_id res chain seq x y z
N MET A 1 24.82 22.49 24.44
CA MET A 1 24.44 23.55 23.47
C MET A 1 25.61 24.01 22.58
N MET A 2 26.85 23.77 22.93
CA MET A 2 28.03 24.13 22.11
C MET A 2 28.42 23.13 21.03
N LYS A 3 28.01 21.85 21.11
CA LYS A 3 28.39 20.82 20.12
C LYS A 3 27.66 20.91 18.75
N SER A 4 26.56 21.67 18.67
CA SER A 4 25.85 21.91 17.41
C SER A 4 26.49 23.01 16.55
N GLU A 5 27.24 23.91 17.16
CA GLU A 5 27.85 25.02 16.43
C GLU A 5 29.16 24.63 15.71
N PHE A 6 29.94 23.72 16.29
CA PHE A 6 31.22 23.31 15.70
C PHE A 6 31.03 22.49 14.41
N PHE A 7 30.01 21.65 14.35
CA PHE A 7 29.65 20.90 13.10
C PHE A 7 29.06 21.84 12.05
N LYS A 8 28.33 22.88 12.45
CA LYS A 8 27.88 23.95 11.56
C LYS A 8 29.00 24.82 11.03
N LEU A 9 30.05 25.07 11.84
CA LEU A 9 31.18 25.90 11.41
C LEU A 9 32.06 25.20 10.37
N LEU A 10 32.31 23.90 10.52
CA LEU A 10 33.02 23.07 9.52
C LEU A 10 32.24 22.89 8.22
N LEU A 11 30.91 22.74 8.30
CA LEU A 11 30.07 22.68 7.14
C LEU A 11 29.94 24.05 6.44
N HIS A 12 29.85 25.14 7.19
CA HIS A 12 29.75 26.48 6.61
C HIS A 12 31.04 26.99 5.97
N GLN A 13 32.23 26.67 6.51
CA GLN A 13 33.49 27.04 5.87
C GLN A 13 33.74 26.29 4.56
N ASN A 14 33.36 25.02 4.44
CA ASN A 14 33.43 24.26 3.19
C ASN A 14 32.36 24.67 2.17
N ILE A 15 31.17 25.06 2.61
CA ILE A 15 30.11 25.55 1.74
C ILE A 15 30.37 26.98 1.24
N ALA A 16 30.93 27.85 2.09
CA ALA A 16 31.25 29.23 1.70
C ALA A 16 32.36 29.33 0.67
N ASN A 17 33.38 28.46 0.73
CA ASN A 17 34.44 28.38 -0.29
C ASN A 17 33.99 27.80 -1.62
N ASN A 18 33.01 26.91 -1.65
CA ASN A 18 32.42 26.35 -2.88
C ASN A 18 31.40 27.27 -3.56
N ILE A 19 30.76 28.19 -2.81
CA ILE A 19 29.79 29.14 -3.38
C ILE A 19 30.47 30.37 -4.00
N LYS A 20 31.70 30.74 -3.58
CA LYS A 20 32.46 31.85 -4.21
C LYS A 20 33.04 31.51 -5.56
N MET A 21 33.25 30.22 -5.89
CA MET A 21 33.74 29.78 -7.21
C MET A 21 32.66 29.57 -8.26
N ALA A 22 31.38 29.53 -7.89
CA ALA A 22 30.28 29.23 -8.80
C ALA A 22 29.63 30.46 -9.45
N LYS A 23 30.08 31.72 -9.15
CA LYS A 23 29.47 32.95 -9.68
C LYS A 23 30.19 33.62 -10.85
N LYS A 24 31.14 32.92 -11.53
CA LYS A 24 31.72 33.46 -12.77
C LYS A 24 31.92 32.36 -13.79
N LYS A 25 30.89 31.97 -14.56
CA LYS A 25 30.90 31.74 -16.00
C LYS A 25 29.54 31.25 -16.51
N LYS A 26 28.77 32.18 -17.04
CA LYS A 26 27.70 31.90 -17.99
C LYS A 26 28.34 31.50 -19.34
N VAL A 27 28.26 30.22 -19.69
CA VAL A 27 28.23 29.77 -21.07
C VAL A 27 27.29 28.58 -21.17
N LYS A 28 26.37 28.71 -22.11
CA LYS A 28 25.34 27.74 -22.50
C LYS A 28 25.99 26.55 -23.22
N SER A 29 25.37 25.35 -23.08
CA SER A 29 25.63 24.11 -23.80
C SER A 29 26.93 23.36 -23.44
N GLU A 30 26.78 22.42 -22.50
CA GLU A 30 27.58 21.18 -22.35
C GLU A 30 27.27 20.46 -21.00
N LYS A 31 26.02 20.46 -20.56
CA LYS A 31 25.65 19.89 -19.24
C LYS A 31 25.11 18.46 -19.26
N ASN A 32 25.02 17.81 -20.42
CA ASN A 32 24.49 16.43 -20.45
C ASN A 32 25.57 15.35 -20.72
N ALA A 33 26.81 15.71 -20.98
CA ALA A 33 27.90 14.75 -21.20
C ALA A 33 28.73 14.44 -19.93
N SER A 34 28.78 15.37 -18.94
CA SER A 34 29.64 15.20 -17.75
C SER A 34 29.08 14.30 -16.68
N SER A 35 27.75 14.20 -16.53
CA SER A 35 27.16 13.31 -15.51
C SER A 35 27.20 11.83 -15.94
N PHE A 36 27.07 11.54 -17.23
CA PHE A 36 27.23 10.19 -17.75
C PHE A 36 28.69 9.70 -17.70
N ALA A 37 29.65 10.59 -17.94
CA ALA A 37 31.06 10.27 -17.85
C ALA A 37 31.51 9.97 -16.41
N SER A 38 30.95 10.65 -15.41
CA SER A 38 31.25 10.38 -14.00
C SER A 38 30.67 9.05 -13.51
N ILE A 39 29.47 8.67 -13.94
CA ILE A 39 28.84 7.38 -13.61
C ILE A 39 29.59 6.23 -14.31
N GLN A 40 30.06 6.44 -15.55
CA GLN A 40 30.85 5.47 -16.31
C GLN A 40 32.23 5.28 -15.71
N SER A 41 32.88 6.35 -15.23
CA SER A 41 34.14 6.26 -14.53
C SER A 41 34.05 5.55 -13.18
N VAL A 42 32.99 5.79 -12.40
CA VAL A 42 32.72 5.06 -11.14
C VAL A 42 32.44 3.58 -11.42
N LYS A 43 31.70 3.26 -12.48
CA LYS A 43 31.43 1.87 -12.89
C LYS A 43 32.70 1.15 -13.33
N ASN A 44 33.60 1.83 -14.06
CA ASN A 44 34.90 1.29 -14.46
C ASN A 44 35.84 1.10 -13.25
N ILE A 45 35.77 1.97 -12.25
CA ILE A 45 36.53 1.83 -10.98
C ILE A 45 36.03 0.60 -10.21
N VAL A 46 34.74 0.39 -10.11
CA VAL A 46 34.12 -0.77 -9.42
C VAL A 46 34.37 -2.08 -10.17
N GLN A 47 34.61 -2.04 -11.46
CA GLN A 47 34.95 -3.22 -12.29
C GLN A 47 36.43 -3.60 -12.30
N ASN A 48 37.31 -2.75 -11.75
CA ASN A 48 38.74 -3.03 -11.72
C ASN A 48 39.08 -4.01 -10.57
N GLU A 49 39.37 -5.25 -10.94
CA GLU A 49 39.62 -6.34 -9.99
C GLU A 49 40.80 -6.06 -9.06
N LYS A 50 41.87 -5.46 -9.59
CA LYS A 50 43.07 -5.12 -8.81
C LYS A 50 42.79 -4.04 -7.78
N LEU A 51 41.98 -3.03 -8.15
CA LEU A 51 41.61 -1.95 -7.24
C LEU A 51 40.69 -2.47 -6.13
N ASN A 52 39.71 -3.32 -6.47
CA ASN A 52 38.81 -3.93 -5.48
C ASN A 52 39.57 -4.83 -4.50
N PHE A 53 40.57 -5.56 -4.95
CA PHE A 53 41.42 -6.38 -4.09
C PHE A 53 42.21 -5.50 -3.09
N VAL A 54 42.81 -4.40 -3.54
CA VAL A 54 43.56 -3.46 -2.67
C VAL A 54 42.61 -2.80 -1.67
N ILE A 55 41.47 -2.29 -2.12
CA ILE A 55 40.46 -1.68 -1.24
C ILE A 55 39.97 -2.70 -0.22
N GLY A 56 39.72 -3.94 -0.63
CA GLY A 56 39.29 -5.03 0.27
C GLY A 56 40.29 -5.30 1.40
N ILE A 57 41.58 -5.35 1.09
CA ILE A 57 42.65 -5.51 2.10
C ILE A 57 42.71 -4.30 3.03
N ILE A 58 42.63 -3.08 2.51
CA ILE A 58 42.62 -1.84 3.30
C ILE A 58 41.42 -1.87 4.28
N LEU A 59 40.25 -2.26 3.83
CA LEU A 59 39.05 -2.38 4.71
C LEU A 59 39.28 -3.40 5.84
N VAL A 60 39.90 -4.54 5.57
CA VAL A 60 40.23 -5.51 6.63
C VAL A 60 41.20 -4.94 7.64
N ILE A 61 42.23 -4.19 7.20
CA ILE A 61 43.21 -3.52 8.07
C ILE A 61 42.49 -2.44 8.92
N VAL A 62 41.62 -1.65 8.32
CA VAL A 62 40.82 -0.63 9.03
C VAL A 62 39.90 -1.27 10.08
N ALA A 63 39.28 -2.39 9.76
CA ALA A 63 38.47 -3.12 10.71
C ALA A 63 39.28 -3.63 11.91
N PHE A 64 40.47 -4.14 11.68
CA PHE A 64 41.41 -4.55 12.71
C PHE A 64 41.84 -3.37 13.59
N TYR A 65 42.12 -2.22 12.99
CA TYR A 65 42.38 -0.99 13.71
C TYR A 65 41.24 -0.58 14.64
N PHE A 66 39.97 -0.67 14.18
CA PHE A 66 38.82 -0.41 15.02
C PHE A 66 38.68 -1.36 16.18
N ILE A 67 38.94 -2.66 15.95
CA ILE A 67 38.90 -3.67 17.02
C ILE A 67 39.96 -3.34 18.10
N LEU A 68 41.18 -3.01 17.70
CA LEU A 68 42.24 -2.65 18.63
C LEU A 68 41.91 -1.38 19.42
N ALA A 69 41.38 -0.35 18.76
CA ALA A 69 40.94 0.89 19.38
C ALA A 69 39.83 0.63 20.42
N PHE A 70 38.84 -0.19 20.08
CA PHE A 70 37.73 -0.54 20.96
C PHE A 70 38.17 -1.38 22.16
N VAL A 71 39.06 -2.35 21.95
CA VAL A 71 39.64 -3.14 23.07
C VAL A 71 40.47 -2.28 24.00
N SER A 72 41.29 -1.38 23.48
CA SER A 72 42.10 -0.46 24.28
C SER A 72 41.24 0.50 25.12
N TYR A 73 40.07 0.89 24.61
CA TYR A 73 39.13 1.80 25.30
C TYR A 73 38.68 1.27 26.68
N PHE A 74 38.59 -0.03 26.87
CA PHE A 74 38.17 -0.57 28.16
C PHE A 74 39.19 -0.37 29.27
N SER A 75 40.46 -0.17 28.93
CA SER A 75 41.51 0.15 29.91
C SER A 75 41.91 1.63 29.99
N THR A 76 41.74 2.36 28.89
CA THR A 76 42.22 3.75 28.79
C THR A 76 41.09 4.77 28.68
N GLY A 77 39.84 4.33 28.48
CA GLY A 77 38.73 5.20 28.14
C GLY A 77 38.40 6.25 29.19
N ALA A 78 38.63 5.98 30.48
CA ALA A 78 38.40 6.95 31.57
C ALA A 78 39.38 8.10 31.51
N ALA A 79 40.68 7.82 31.23
CA ALA A 79 41.72 8.82 31.08
C ALA A 79 41.56 9.62 29.79
N ASP A 80 41.32 8.95 28.67
CA ASP A 80 41.19 9.56 27.36
C ASP A 80 39.92 10.42 27.22
N GLN A 81 38.87 10.12 28.00
CA GLN A 81 37.60 10.83 27.95
C GLN A 81 37.75 12.30 28.38
N SER A 82 38.49 12.57 29.42
CA SER A 82 38.71 13.94 29.90
C SER A 82 39.43 14.82 28.86
N LEU A 83 40.32 14.24 28.08
CA LEU A 83 41.03 14.89 26.97
C LEU A 83 40.13 15.11 25.74
N ILE A 84 39.17 14.24 25.51
CA ILE A 84 38.21 14.35 24.39
C ILE A 84 37.10 15.36 24.67
N GLU A 85 36.63 15.45 25.91
CA GLU A 85 35.52 16.33 26.28
C GLU A 85 35.93 17.81 26.42
N ASP A 86 37.21 18.11 26.74
CA ASP A 86 37.74 19.49 26.82
C ASP A 86 39.09 19.59 26.08
N PRO A 87 39.07 19.46 24.71
CA PRO A 87 40.31 19.43 23.94
C PRO A 87 41.00 20.79 23.89
N ARG A 88 42.29 20.85 24.26
CA ARG A 88 43.15 21.99 24.04
C ARG A 88 43.65 22.08 22.59
N GLU A 89 44.09 23.28 22.18
CA GLU A 89 44.65 23.46 20.83
C GLU A 89 45.90 22.57 20.62
N GLY A 90 45.89 21.71 19.60
CA GLY A 90 47.02 20.81 19.28
C GLY A 90 46.86 19.39 19.87
N GLU A 91 46.03 19.13 20.83
CA GLU A 91 45.87 17.85 21.53
C GLU A 91 45.38 16.73 20.59
N MET A 92 44.55 17.08 19.61
CA MET A 92 44.10 16.12 18.58
C MET A 92 45.25 15.55 17.72
N LEU A 93 46.35 16.22 17.61
CA LEU A 93 47.57 15.75 16.93
C LEU A 93 48.46 14.85 17.81
N ASN A 94 48.08 14.69 19.11
CA ASN A 94 48.78 13.88 20.11
C ASN A 94 50.27 14.22 20.22
N GLU A 95 50.59 15.52 20.15
CA GLU A 95 51.97 16.04 20.17
C GLU A 95 52.71 15.69 21.48
N HIS A 96 51.93 15.55 22.58
CA HIS A 96 52.47 15.26 23.91
C HIS A 96 52.27 13.81 24.35
N HIS A 97 51.73 12.95 23.53
CA HIS A 97 51.45 11.52 23.81
C HIS A 97 50.55 11.31 25.06
N GLU A 98 49.59 12.17 25.28
CA GLU A 98 48.73 12.16 26.47
C GLU A 98 47.62 11.11 26.35
N PHE A 99 47.25 10.69 25.11
CA PHE A 99 46.23 9.64 24.90
C PHE A 99 46.79 8.25 25.20
N GLY A 100 46.10 7.54 26.09
CA GLY A 100 46.47 6.18 26.49
C GLY A 100 46.04 5.10 25.50
N ASN A 101 45.12 5.39 24.56
CA ASN A 101 44.65 4.41 23.57
C ASN A 101 45.78 3.94 22.65
N THR A 102 45.92 2.63 22.47
CA THR A 102 46.96 2.00 21.61
C THR A 102 46.93 2.49 20.18
N CYS A 103 45.75 2.99 19.71
CA CYS A 103 45.54 3.56 18.39
C CYS A 103 45.65 5.10 18.37
N GLY A 104 46.21 5.72 19.40
CA GLY A 104 46.41 7.15 19.52
C GLY A 104 45.13 7.97 19.67
N SER A 105 45.21 9.28 19.43
CA SER A 105 44.06 10.20 19.55
C SER A 105 42.88 9.84 18.65
N VAL A 106 43.15 9.41 17.43
CA VAL A 106 42.07 8.98 16.47
C VAL A 106 41.37 7.74 16.98
N GLY A 107 42.14 6.75 17.53
CA GLY A 107 41.56 5.54 18.12
C GLY A 107 40.73 5.84 19.37
N ALA A 108 41.23 6.73 20.24
CA ALA A 108 40.54 7.20 21.42
C ALA A 108 39.19 7.89 21.08
N TYR A 109 39.18 8.79 20.09
CA TYR A 109 38.01 9.49 19.65
C TYR A 109 36.98 8.57 19.01
N ILE A 110 37.41 7.65 18.13
CA ILE A 110 36.53 6.66 17.47
C ILE A 110 35.91 5.73 18.51
N SER A 111 36.67 5.20 19.45
CA SER A 111 36.18 4.30 20.48
C SER A 111 35.23 5.00 21.44
N TRP A 112 35.56 6.20 21.90
CA TRP A 112 34.70 7.04 22.73
C TRP A 112 33.36 7.31 22.03
N TYR A 113 33.38 7.68 20.74
CA TYR A 113 32.17 7.98 19.98
C TYR A 113 31.27 6.76 19.83
N PHE A 114 31.81 5.61 19.41
CA PHE A 114 31.00 4.44 19.17
C PHE A 114 30.61 3.68 20.44
N ILE A 115 31.48 3.59 21.44
CA ILE A 115 31.20 2.81 22.65
C ILE A 115 30.43 3.66 23.66
N LYS A 116 30.81 4.94 23.92
CA LYS A 116 30.10 5.76 24.88
C LYS A 116 28.87 6.44 24.25
N CYS A 117 29.05 7.22 23.19
CA CYS A 117 27.99 8.08 22.66
C CYS A 117 26.99 7.32 21.77
N CYS A 118 27.36 6.17 21.17
CA CYS A 118 26.47 5.41 20.28
C CYS A 118 25.95 4.13 20.95
N PHE A 119 26.43 2.97 20.50
CA PHE A 119 25.75 1.69 20.74
C PHE A 119 26.39 0.84 21.86
N GLY A 120 27.46 1.27 22.49
CA GLY A 120 28.16 0.52 23.54
C GLY A 120 28.92 -0.68 22.99
N LEU A 121 28.94 -1.80 23.74
CA LEU A 121 29.55 -3.06 23.33
C LEU A 121 29.11 -3.59 21.97
N PRO A 122 27.83 -3.48 21.58
CA PRO A 122 27.35 -3.84 20.24
C PRO A 122 28.06 -3.11 19.08
N SER A 123 28.79 -2.03 19.34
CA SER A 123 29.58 -1.34 18.31
C SER A 123 30.64 -2.21 17.65
N PHE A 124 31.04 -3.34 18.28
CA PHE A 124 31.93 -4.33 17.69
C PHE A 124 31.35 -5.00 16.43
N LEU A 125 30.05 -4.90 16.18
CA LEU A 125 29.43 -5.37 14.94
C LEU A 125 29.80 -4.50 13.74
N ILE A 126 30.24 -3.25 13.96
CA ILE A 126 30.69 -2.36 12.87
C ILE A 126 31.96 -2.87 12.21
N PRO A 127 33.09 -3.10 12.94
CA PRO A 127 34.27 -3.68 12.31
C PRO A 127 34.01 -5.07 11.73
N LEU A 128 33.13 -5.88 12.33
CA LEU A 128 32.73 -7.16 11.75
C LEU A 128 32.09 -6.99 10.36
N PHE A 129 31.21 -5.99 10.17
CA PHE A 129 30.65 -5.69 8.86
C PHE A 129 31.71 -5.19 7.87
N ILE A 130 32.67 -4.36 8.33
CA ILE A 130 33.77 -3.87 7.48
C ILE A 130 34.66 -5.04 7.01
N VAL A 131 34.91 -6.05 7.85
CA VAL A 131 35.61 -7.30 7.46
C VAL A 131 34.81 -8.04 6.38
N LEU A 132 33.52 -8.23 6.55
CA LEU A 132 32.66 -8.90 5.56
C LEU A 132 32.66 -8.15 4.22
N LEU A 133 32.64 -6.82 4.26
CA LEU A 133 32.74 -5.98 3.07
C LEU A 133 34.10 -6.14 2.38
N GLY A 134 35.18 -6.17 3.16
CA GLY A 134 36.55 -6.41 2.67
C GLY A 134 36.68 -7.78 1.99
N ILE A 135 36.20 -8.84 2.64
CA ILE A 135 36.23 -10.21 2.11
C ILE A 135 35.41 -10.31 0.80
N HIS A 136 34.26 -9.63 0.73
CA HIS A 136 33.45 -9.57 -0.47
C HIS A 136 34.18 -8.86 -1.63
N MET A 137 34.87 -7.73 -1.34
CA MET A 137 35.63 -6.98 -2.37
C MET A 137 36.87 -7.74 -2.86
N VAL A 138 37.51 -8.52 -1.99
CA VAL A 138 38.60 -9.44 -2.37
C VAL A 138 38.08 -10.63 -3.20
N LYS A 139 36.75 -10.84 -3.28
CA LYS A 139 36.10 -11.97 -3.93
C LYS A 139 36.42 -13.35 -3.30
N ALA A 140 36.91 -13.36 -2.08
CA ALA A 140 37.23 -14.61 -1.38
C ALA A 140 35.95 -15.40 -1.06
N TYR A 141 34.86 -14.71 -0.75
CA TYR A 141 33.55 -15.32 -0.49
C TYR A 141 32.42 -14.42 -0.96
N ARG A 142 31.38 -14.98 -1.60
CA ARG A 142 30.21 -14.21 -2.06
C ARG A 142 29.17 -14.15 -0.96
N VAL A 143 29.09 -13.01 -0.28
CA VAL A 143 28.07 -12.70 0.73
C VAL A 143 27.04 -11.72 0.18
N ASN A 144 25.79 -11.88 0.58
CA ASN A 144 24.76 -10.87 0.31
C ASN A 144 24.94 -9.72 1.31
N LEU A 145 25.73 -8.70 0.91
CA LEU A 145 26.11 -7.57 1.75
C LEU A 145 24.91 -6.84 2.34
N LEU A 146 23.83 -6.64 1.54
CA LEU A 146 22.66 -5.95 2.02
C LEU A 146 21.95 -6.73 3.14
N LYS A 147 21.84 -8.04 3.00
CA LYS A 147 21.25 -8.90 4.03
C LYS A 147 22.08 -8.85 5.33
N TRP A 148 23.40 -8.98 5.22
CA TRP A 148 24.30 -8.91 6.37
C TRP A 148 24.30 -7.53 7.03
N PHE A 149 24.32 -6.45 6.24
CA PHE A 149 24.23 -5.08 6.76
C PHE A 149 22.96 -4.87 7.57
N MET A 150 21.79 -5.21 7.01
CA MET A 150 20.51 -5.06 7.69
C MET A 150 20.43 -5.93 8.95
N SER A 151 20.90 -7.16 8.88
CA SER A 151 20.90 -8.07 10.04
C SER A 151 21.79 -7.60 11.17
N LEU A 152 23.01 -7.17 10.87
CA LEU A 152 23.96 -6.67 11.88
C LEU A 152 23.51 -5.32 12.47
N MET A 153 22.90 -4.45 11.64
CA MET A 153 22.37 -3.17 12.11
C MET A 153 21.19 -3.37 13.07
N ILE A 154 20.23 -4.24 12.73
CA ILE A 154 19.10 -4.56 13.62
C ILE A 154 19.59 -5.21 14.91
N LEU A 155 20.53 -6.15 14.81
CA LEU A 155 21.15 -6.80 15.97
C LEU A 155 21.88 -5.80 16.87
N MET A 156 22.62 -4.85 16.30
CA MET A 156 23.34 -3.81 17.02
C MET A 156 22.40 -2.92 17.83
N ILE A 157 21.31 -2.44 17.20
CA ILE A 157 20.32 -1.60 17.88
C ILE A 157 19.61 -2.40 18.97
N TRP A 158 19.18 -3.62 18.69
CA TRP A 158 18.52 -4.50 19.66
C TRP A 158 19.43 -4.83 20.84
N ALA A 159 20.68 -5.20 20.57
CA ALA A 159 21.69 -5.51 21.61
C ALA A 159 22.04 -4.26 22.43
N SER A 160 22.12 -3.07 21.84
CA SER A 160 22.35 -1.82 22.55
C SER A 160 21.28 -1.58 23.62
N ILE A 161 20.01 -1.72 23.30
CA ILE A 161 18.90 -1.54 24.25
C ILE A 161 18.89 -2.66 25.30
N THR A 162 19.15 -3.90 24.89
CA THR A 162 19.19 -5.06 25.79
C THR A 162 20.32 -4.95 26.79
N PHE A 163 21.52 -4.53 26.35
CA PHE A 163 22.68 -4.35 27.23
C PHE A 163 22.51 -3.15 28.16
N ALA A 164 21.87 -2.07 27.71
CA ALA A 164 21.52 -0.95 28.59
C ALA A 164 20.56 -1.40 29.72
N LYS A 165 19.60 -2.29 29.41
CA LYS A 165 18.62 -2.77 30.40
C LYS A 165 19.20 -3.80 31.37
N PHE A 166 19.86 -4.84 30.85
CA PHE A 166 20.21 -6.00 31.65
C PHE A 166 21.67 -6.03 32.11
N LEU A 167 22.58 -5.40 31.36
CA LEU A 167 24.01 -5.39 31.66
C LEU A 167 24.44 -4.15 32.45
N SER A 168 23.77 -3.01 32.26
CA SER A 168 24.14 -1.73 32.91
C SER A 168 24.24 -1.84 34.43
N PRO A 169 23.34 -2.56 35.17
CA PRO A 169 23.45 -2.66 36.63
C PRO A 169 24.73 -3.37 37.12
N PHE A 170 25.41 -4.14 36.27
CA PHE A 170 26.68 -4.81 36.62
C PHE A 170 27.92 -3.97 36.31
N PHE A 171 27.74 -2.81 35.68
CA PHE A 171 28.80 -1.91 35.25
C PHE A 171 28.60 -0.46 35.75
N GLU A 172 28.05 -0.29 36.96
CA GLU A 172 27.78 1.03 37.56
C GLU A 172 29.03 1.88 37.75
N ASP A 173 30.19 1.24 38.03
CA ASP A 173 31.48 1.91 38.21
C ASP A 173 32.24 2.16 36.87
N ALA A 174 31.70 1.71 35.73
CA ALA A 174 32.39 1.87 34.45
C ALA A 174 32.15 3.28 33.86
N CYS A 175 33.14 3.84 33.21
CA CYS A 175 33.04 5.14 32.53
C CYS A 175 32.11 5.15 31.30
N TYR A 176 31.46 4.03 30.97
CA TYR A 176 30.58 3.85 29.85
C TYR A 176 29.42 2.91 30.20
N CYS A 177 28.25 3.14 29.56
CA CYS A 177 27.16 2.19 29.61
C CYS A 177 27.39 1.05 28.60
N PRO A 178 27.22 -0.26 28.95
CA PRO A 178 27.36 -1.38 28.03
C PRO A 178 26.49 -1.26 26.78
N GLY A 179 25.35 -0.61 26.85
CA GLY A 179 24.48 -0.28 25.72
C GLY A 179 24.78 1.02 25.01
N GLY A 180 25.73 1.83 25.52
CA GLY A 180 26.00 3.20 25.08
C GLY A 180 24.87 4.18 25.43
N ASP A 181 25.10 5.46 25.17
CA ASP A 181 24.08 6.51 25.41
C ASP A 181 22.80 6.29 24.60
N HIS A 182 22.89 5.75 23.36
CA HIS A 182 21.73 5.40 22.55
C HIS A 182 20.88 4.33 23.25
N GLY A 183 21.50 3.23 23.71
CA GLY A 183 20.78 2.14 24.38
C GLY A 183 20.13 2.63 25.67
N LEU A 184 20.83 3.44 26.47
CA LEU A 184 20.33 3.99 27.73
C LEU A 184 19.12 4.92 27.47
N TYR A 185 19.24 5.84 26.52
CA TYR A 185 18.16 6.78 26.20
C TYR A 185 16.90 6.07 25.69
N VAL A 186 17.07 5.13 24.75
CA VAL A 186 15.92 4.37 24.19
C VAL A 186 15.31 3.45 25.25
N CYS A 187 16.12 2.83 26.09
CA CYS A 187 15.65 2.02 27.22
C CYS A 187 14.76 2.84 28.15
N GLN A 188 15.25 3.99 28.64
CA GLN A 188 14.50 4.90 29.50
C GLN A 188 13.22 5.44 28.82
N PHE A 189 13.30 5.81 27.55
CA PHE A 189 12.16 6.29 26.80
C PHE A 189 11.04 5.23 26.72
N ILE A 190 11.38 3.99 26.36
CA ILE A 190 10.40 2.93 26.23
C ILE A 190 9.89 2.47 27.62
N GLU A 191 10.75 2.44 28.64
CA GLU A 191 10.33 2.13 30.00
C GLU A 191 9.35 3.16 30.57
N ASN A 192 9.55 4.42 30.27
CA ASN A 192 8.59 5.47 30.65
C ASN A 192 7.25 5.34 29.93
N LEU A 193 7.22 4.73 28.73
CA LEU A 193 5.99 4.56 27.94
C LEU A 193 5.21 3.30 28.33
N VAL A 194 5.87 2.17 28.50
CA VAL A 194 5.22 0.85 28.68
C VAL A 194 5.62 0.12 29.97
N GLY A 195 6.45 0.73 30.80
CA GLY A 195 7.01 0.14 32.01
C GLY A 195 8.13 -0.88 31.76
N SER A 196 8.87 -1.22 32.81
CA SER A 196 9.99 -2.16 32.73
C SER A 196 9.58 -3.58 32.28
N PRO A 197 8.44 -4.16 32.70
CA PRO A 197 7.96 -5.44 32.15
C PRO A 197 7.57 -5.36 30.68
N GLY A 198 6.99 -4.22 30.23
CA GLY A 198 6.62 -4.00 28.86
C GLY A 198 7.82 -3.97 27.91
N LEU A 199 8.89 -3.25 28.30
CA LEU A 199 10.13 -3.26 27.53
C LEU A 199 10.73 -4.66 27.44
N THR A 200 10.72 -5.44 28.53
CA THR A 200 11.24 -6.81 28.54
C THR A 200 10.45 -7.70 27.55
N ALA A 201 9.13 -7.56 27.51
CA ALA A 201 8.29 -8.30 26.57
C ALA A 201 8.57 -7.88 25.11
N ILE A 202 8.73 -6.58 24.84
CA ILE A 202 9.09 -6.08 23.50
C ILE A 202 10.44 -6.63 23.05
N LEU A 203 11.46 -6.64 23.92
CA LEU A 203 12.77 -7.19 23.60
C LEU A 203 12.72 -8.71 23.34
N ALA A 204 11.92 -9.46 24.08
CA ALA A 204 11.73 -10.90 23.86
C ALA A 204 11.01 -11.17 22.52
N ILE A 205 9.93 -10.45 22.23
CA ILE A 205 9.17 -10.60 20.97
C ILE A 205 10.04 -10.25 19.75
N THR A 206 10.79 -9.14 19.83
CA THR A 206 11.68 -8.73 18.74
C THR A 206 12.85 -9.69 18.55
N ALA A 207 13.39 -10.30 19.62
CA ALA A 207 14.40 -11.37 19.54
C ALA A 207 13.84 -12.60 18.82
N ILE A 208 12.65 -13.06 19.20
CA ILE A 208 11.98 -14.19 18.56
C ILE A 208 11.73 -13.89 17.08
N ALA A 209 11.20 -12.70 16.74
CA ALA A 209 10.96 -12.28 15.36
C ALA A 209 12.27 -12.25 14.54
N PHE A 210 13.37 -11.76 15.13
CA PHE A 210 14.66 -11.70 14.46
C PHE A 210 15.26 -13.10 14.25
N LEU A 211 15.16 -14.00 15.25
CA LEU A 211 15.61 -15.39 15.13
C LEU A 211 14.80 -16.16 14.09
N THR A 212 13.48 -15.95 14.00
CA THR A 212 12.64 -16.58 12.96
C THR A 212 12.98 -16.06 11.56
N TYR A 213 13.37 -14.79 11.44
CA TYR A 213 13.86 -14.22 10.17
C TYR A 213 15.19 -14.85 9.73
N LEU A 214 16.09 -15.15 10.68
CA LEU A 214 17.39 -15.75 10.38
C LEU A 214 17.29 -17.23 10.03
N SER A 215 16.43 -18.01 10.74
CA SER A 215 16.30 -19.46 10.56
C SER A 215 14.84 -19.90 10.70
N ALA A 216 14.36 -20.63 9.69
CA ALA A 216 13.03 -21.26 9.73
C ALA A 216 12.91 -22.35 10.80
N GLU A 217 14.03 -22.95 11.26
CA GLU A 217 14.04 -23.95 12.32
C GLU A 217 13.60 -23.37 13.68
N THR A 218 13.77 -22.06 13.89
CA THR A 218 13.33 -21.37 15.10
C THR A 218 11.83 -21.52 15.30
N ILE A 219 11.03 -21.55 14.23
CA ILE A 219 9.58 -21.77 14.29
C ILE A 219 9.27 -23.15 14.88
N ILE A 220 10.04 -24.17 14.49
CA ILE A 220 9.86 -25.54 14.95
C ILE A 220 10.20 -25.65 16.45
N ILE A 221 11.26 -24.97 16.89
CA ILE A 221 11.69 -24.95 18.29
C ILE A 221 10.63 -24.25 19.15
N ILE A 222 10.11 -23.09 18.71
CA ILE A 222 9.08 -22.33 19.44
C ILE A 222 7.77 -23.12 19.52
N ARG A 223 7.35 -23.78 18.43
CA ARG A 223 6.17 -24.66 18.45
C ARG A 223 6.34 -25.86 19.40
N LYS A 224 7.56 -26.42 19.50
CA LYS A 224 7.86 -27.47 20.48
C LYS A 224 7.82 -26.97 21.92
N LEU A 225 8.27 -25.72 22.16
CA LEU A 225 8.31 -25.14 23.51
C LEU A 225 6.90 -24.77 24.01
N LEU A 226 6.03 -24.31 23.09
CA LEU A 226 4.64 -23.93 23.39
C LEU A 226 3.69 -25.14 23.50
N ASN A 227 4.12 -26.37 23.08
CA ASN A 227 3.29 -27.56 23.14
C ASN A 227 4.05 -28.74 23.81
N PRO A 228 4.34 -28.64 25.12
CA PRO A 228 5.16 -29.61 25.83
C PRO A 228 4.50 -31.00 25.94
N THR A 229 3.17 -31.09 25.84
CA THR A 229 2.44 -32.35 25.92
C THR A 229 2.72 -33.32 24.77
N LYS A 230 3.06 -32.82 23.58
CA LYS A 230 3.48 -33.66 22.44
C LYS A 230 4.94 -34.19 22.56
N PHE A 231 5.69 -33.69 23.53
CA PHE A 231 7.07 -34.19 23.79
C PHE A 231 7.09 -35.44 24.67
N ILE A 232 6.06 -35.62 25.49
CA ILE A 232 5.97 -36.74 26.44
C ILE A 232 5.50 -38.03 25.73
N ASP A 233 4.68 -37.93 24.70
CA ASP A 233 4.13 -39.07 23.97
C ASP A 233 5.12 -39.78 23.03
N LYS A 234 6.30 -39.26 22.79
CA LYS A 234 7.32 -39.86 21.90
C LYS A 234 8.43 -40.62 22.64
N VAL A 235 8.41 -40.69 23.95
CA VAL A 235 9.31 -41.58 24.71
C VAL A 235 8.57 -42.89 25.03
N LYS A 236 8.24 -43.67 24.03
CA LYS A 236 7.93 -45.08 24.17
C LYS A 236 9.25 -45.86 24.13
N PHE A 237 9.60 -46.45 25.25
CA PHE A 237 10.67 -47.44 25.31
C PHE A 237 10.32 -48.57 24.36
N VAL A 238 11.04 -48.70 23.27
CA VAL A 238 10.99 -49.89 22.41
C VAL A 238 11.85 -50.96 23.10
N VAL A 239 11.20 -51.92 23.77
CA VAL A 239 11.83 -53.16 24.16
C VAL A 239 12.04 -53.97 22.88
N ALA A 240 13.27 -54.07 22.44
CA ALA A 240 13.65 -54.89 21.30
C ALA A 240 13.36 -56.35 21.56
N ASN A 241 12.41 -56.95 20.85
CA ASN A 241 12.23 -58.38 20.76
C ASN A 241 12.78 -58.82 19.39
N ASN A 242 13.93 -59.46 19.44
CA ASN A 242 14.57 -60.05 18.26
C ASN A 242 13.77 -61.23 17.74
N ASN A 243 13.06 -61.06 16.65
CA ASN A 243 12.60 -62.14 15.81
C ASN A 243 12.76 -61.75 14.32
N PRO A 244 13.57 -62.48 13.53
CA PRO A 244 13.97 -62.01 12.19
C PRO A 244 13.13 -62.59 11.07
N ASN A 245 11.81 -62.42 11.02
CA ASN A 245 11.00 -62.83 9.87
C ASN A 245 9.57 -62.22 9.94
N GLU A 246 9.44 -60.94 9.57
CA GLU A 246 8.16 -60.42 9.09
C GLU A 246 8.40 -59.11 8.28
N PRO A 247 7.69 -58.84 7.16
CA PRO A 247 7.93 -57.68 6.32
C PRO A 247 7.36 -56.39 6.90
N ILE A 248 8.08 -55.30 6.72
CA ILE A 248 7.74 -53.94 7.18
C ILE A 248 6.62 -53.44 6.35
N ASP A 249 5.41 -53.35 6.91
CA ASP A 249 4.31 -52.52 6.36
C ASP A 249 4.54 -51.07 6.73
N SER A 250 4.65 -50.25 5.70
CA SER A 250 4.69 -48.80 5.79
C SER A 250 3.28 -48.26 6.06
N TYR A 251 3.05 -47.72 7.24
CA TYR A 251 1.85 -46.95 7.54
C TYR A 251 2.00 -45.50 6.99
N GLU A 252 1.29 -45.22 5.94
CA GLU A 252 0.96 -43.87 5.52
C GLU A 252 -0.05 -43.25 6.51
N ASP A 253 0.33 -42.17 7.17
CA ASP A 253 -0.58 -41.35 7.95
C ASP A 253 -1.55 -40.64 7.00
N GLN A 254 -2.78 -41.11 6.94
CA GLN A 254 -3.92 -40.36 6.37
C GLN A 254 -4.29 -39.26 7.38
N MET A 255 -3.93 -38.04 7.07
CA MET A 255 -4.57 -36.88 7.66
C MET A 255 -5.91 -36.67 6.95
N ASN A 256 -6.99 -36.91 7.68
CA ASN A 256 -8.32 -36.43 7.33
C ASN A 256 -8.32 -34.90 7.31
N MET A 257 -8.45 -34.32 6.13
CA MET A 257 -8.99 -32.98 5.94
C MET A 257 -10.49 -33.15 5.66
N GLU A 258 -11.26 -32.58 6.56
CA GLU A 258 -12.71 -32.44 6.39
C GLU A 258 -13.01 -31.47 5.24
N ASP A 259 -14.05 -31.83 4.54
CA ASP A 259 -14.62 -31.27 3.34
C ASP A 259 -14.82 -29.75 3.39
N GLU A 260 -14.17 -29.01 2.48
CA GLU A 260 -14.68 -27.75 1.98
C GLU A 260 -15.39 -28.06 0.64
N ASP A 261 -16.67 -27.77 0.60
CA ASP A 261 -17.53 -27.86 -0.57
C ASP A 261 -16.93 -27.13 -1.77
N GLU A 262 -16.37 -27.86 -2.72
CA GLU A 262 -16.06 -27.37 -4.05
C GLU A 262 -17.37 -27.09 -4.81
N LEU A 263 -17.77 -25.83 -4.88
CA LEU A 263 -18.73 -25.37 -5.87
C LEU A 263 -18.11 -25.54 -7.26
N LYS A 264 -18.47 -26.61 -7.91
CA LYS A 264 -18.20 -26.82 -9.34
C LYS A 264 -19.02 -25.80 -10.14
N PHE A 265 -18.32 -24.82 -10.68
CA PHE A 265 -18.87 -23.95 -11.72
C PHE A 265 -18.60 -24.59 -13.08
N ASP A 266 -19.63 -25.11 -13.69
CA ASP A 266 -19.62 -25.54 -15.10
C ASP A 266 -19.69 -24.28 -15.98
N ASP A 267 -18.57 -23.87 -16.56
CA ASP A 267 -18.54 -22.86 -17.62
C ASP A 267 -18.09 -23.55 -18.93
N PRO A 268 -18.93 -23.57 -19.98
CA PRO A 268 -18.72 -24.42 -21.16
C PRO A 268 -17.67 -23.89 -22.17
N ALA A 269 -16.84 -22.92 -21.84
CA ALA A 269 -16.03 -22.20 -22.81
C ALA A 269 -14.52 -22.37 -22.72
N SER A 270 -13.96 -23.21 -21.83
CA SER A 270 -12.52 -23.44 -21.79
C SER A 270 -12.12 -24.66 -22.63
N GLN A 271 -11.44 -24.42 -23.75
CA GLN A 271 -10.85 -25.48 -24.52
C GLN A 271 -9.47 -25.85 -24.00
N ILE A 272 -9.31 -27.08 -23.52
CA ILE A 272 -8.07 -27.61 -22.98
C ILE A 272 -7.41 -28.52 -24.01
N VAL A 273 -6.12 -28.30 -24.29
CA VAL A 273 -5.29 -29.13 -25.15
C VAL A 273 -4.30 -29.92 -24.30
N GLU A 274 -4.42 -31.22 -24.26
CA GLU A 274 -3.48 -32.09 -23.56
C GLU A 274 -2.55 -32.79 -24.56
N PHE A 275 -1.24 -32.78 -24.28
CA PHE A 275 -0.23 -33.41 -25.13
C PHE A 275 0.21 -34.74 -24.54
N LYS A 276 0.04 -35.82 -25.24
CA LYS A 276 0.56 -37.14 -24.89
C LYS A 276 1.96 -37.36 -25.47
N GLU A 277 2.70 -38.34 -24.93
CA GLU A 277 4.10 -38.63 -25.31
C GLU A 277 4.38 -38.87 -26.78
N ASP A 278 3.36 -39.20 -27.56
CA ASP A 278 3.51 -39.53 -29.02
C ASP A 278 3.51 -38.28 -29.93
N GLY A 279 3.51 -37.06 -29.32
CA GLY A 279 3.62 -35.81 -30.10
C GLY A 279 2.34 -35.34 -30.82
N LYS A 280 1.21 -36.05 -30.65
CA LYS A 280 -0.07 -35.64 -31.20
C LYS A 280 -0.91 -34.90 -30.17
N ALA A 281 -1.46 -33.78 -30.56
CA ALA A 281 -2.39 -33.00 -29.75
C ALA A 281 -3.83 -33.52 -29.95
N VAL A 282 -4.54 -33.70 -28.85
CA VAL A 282 -5.96 -34.09 -28.87
C VAL A 282 -6.75 -32.97 -28.19
N VAL A 283 -7.77 -32.48 -28.85
CA VAL A 283 -8.74 -31.55 -28.29
C VAL A 283 -9.81 -32.40 -27.58
N ILE A 284 -9.91 -32.23 -26.27
CA ILE A 284 -10.99 -32.86 -25.51
C ILE A 284 -12.15 -31.87 -25.50
N ASP A 285 -13.20 -32.20 -26.24
CA ASP A 285 -14.45 -31.45 -26.25
C ASP A 285 -15.38 -32.15 -25.26
N ASP A 286 -15.67 -31.59 -24.13
CA ASP A 286 -16.66 -32.07 -23.17
C ASP A 286 -18.07 -31.70 -23.65
N GLY A 287 -18.43 -32.27 -24.76
CA GLY A 287 -19.80 -32.19 -25.28
C GLY A 287 -20.72 -33.15 -24.53
N TYR A 288 -21.55 -32.62 -23.68
CA TYR A 288 -22.70 -33.38 -23.15
C TYR A 288 -23.71 -33.61 -24.26
N GLN A 289 -23.86 -34.88 -24.71
CA GLN A 289 -25.03 -35.30 -25.39
C GLN A 289 -26.10 -35.68 -24.37
N ASN A 290 -27.23 -35.00 -24.44
CA ASN A 290 -28.46 -35.42 -23.80
C ASN A 290 -28.97 -36.72 -24.44
N GLU A 291 -29.05 -37.77 -23.67
CA GLU A 291 -29.96 -38.89 -24.00
C GLU A 291 -30.95 -39.09 -22.85
N ASP A 292 -32.23 -39.00 -23.24
CA ASP A 292 -33.39 -39.24 -22.43
C ASP A 292 -33.56 -40.72 -22.06
N ASN A 293 -34.25 -40.95 -20.95
CA ASN A 293 -34.98 -42.13 -20.55
C ASN A 293 -34.24 -43.37 -20.03
N ALA A 294 -34.31 -43.57 -18.72
CA ALA A 294 -35.05 -44.72 -18.12
C ALA A 294 -34.96 -44.74 -16.60
N LYS A 295 -36.10 -44.85 -15.95
CA LYS A 295 -36.20 -45.26 -14.53
C LYS A 295 -35.73 -46.67 -14.36
N PRO A 296 -35.12 -47.01 -13.25
CA PRO A 296 -35.39 -48.25 -12.56
C PRO A 296 -35.74 -48.11 -11.05
N GLU A 297 -36.41 -49.11 -10.67
CA GLU A 297 -37.07 -49.45 -9.43
C GLU A 297 -36.22 -49.42 -8.14
N LYS A 298 -37.00 -49.31 -7.05
CA LYS A 298 -36.57 -49.39 -5.66
C LYS A 298 -36.02 -50.77 -5.27
N ALA A 299 -34.98 -50.79 -4.44
CA ALA A 299 -34.65 -51.88 -3.55
C ALA A 299 -34.07 -51.34 -2.19
N PRO A 300 -34.12 -52.11 -1.10
CA PRO A 300 -34.55 -51.61 0.19
C PRO A 300 -33.43 -51.22 1.14
N LYS A 301 -33.76 -50.37 2.11
CA LYS A 301 -32.91 -49.85 3.21
C LYS A 301 -32.62 -50.97 4.23
N PRO A 302 -31.43 -51.00 4.83
CA PRO A 302 -31.25 -51.50 6.17
C PRO A 302 -31.36 -50.39 7.22
N GLN A 303 -32.15 -50.68 8.24
CA GLN A 303 -32.30 -49.90 9.46
C GLN A 303 -30.98 -49.84 10.24
N LYS A 304 -30.64 -48.68 10.75
CA LYS A 304 -29.80 -48.51 11.94
C LYS A 304 -30.43 -47.45 12.82
N ASP A 305 -30.52 -47.80 14.07
CA ASP A 305 -31.10 -47.02 15.17
C ASP A 305 -30.30 -45.72 15.37
N GLU A 306 -30.94 -44.61 15.22
CA GLU A 306 -30.44 -43.30 15.66
C GLU A 306 -31.17 -42.92 16.96
N VAL A 307 -30.38 -42.61 17.96
CA VAL A 307 -30.81 -42.04 19.23
C VAL A 307 -30.93 -40.55 19.00
N ASP A 308 -32.17 -40.05 18.96
CA ASP A 308 -32.50 -38.62 18.89
C ASP A 308 -32.06 -37.89 20.17
N MET A 309 -31.28 -36.84 20.01
CA MET A 309 -30.93 -35.89 21.04
C MET A 309 -31.79 -34.63 20.81
N GLU A 310 -32.86 -34.48 21.58
CA GLU A 310 -33.63 -33.23 21.65
C GLU A 310 -32.84 -32.17 22.42
N VAL A 311 -32.53 -31.07 21.74
CA VAL A 311 -31.98 -29.85 22.36
C VAL A 311 -33.14 -28.90 22.65
N GLU A 312 -33.58 -28.86 23.91
CA GLU A 312 -34.47 -27.81 24.39
C GLU A 312 -33.74 -26.48 24.51
N VAL A 313 -34.16 -25.50 23.71
CA VAL A 313 -33.73 -24.10 23.85
C VAL A 313 -34.63 -23.48 24.94
N ALA A 314 -34.03 -23.11 26.07
CA ALA A 314 -34.66 -22.38 27.13
C ALA A 314 -35.24 -21.06 26.60
N LYS A 315 -36.54 -20.90 26.71
CA LYS A 315 -37.24 -19.64 26.45
C LYS A 315 -36.91 -18.64 27.55
N ASN A 316 -36.34 -17.50 27.17
CA ASN A 316 -36.28 -16.35 28.09
C ASN A 316 -37.65 -15.78 28.31
N GLU A 317 -37.89 -15.43 29.59
CA GLU A 317 -39.09 -14.84 30.12
C GLU A 317 -39.47 -13.52 29.43
N GLU A 318 -40.75 -13.35 29.24
CA GLU A 318 -41.39 -12.17 28.66
C GLU A 318 -41.15 -10.94 29.56
N GLU A 319 -40.48 -9.93 29.06
CA GLU A 319 -40.54 -8.60 29.66
C GLU A 319 -41.86 -7.92 29.28
N ALA A 320 -42.50 -7.37 30.30
CA ALA A 320 -43.81 -6.78 30.28
C ALA A 320 -43.94 -5.63 29.27
N ASP A 321 -45.01 -5.71 28.48
CA ASP A 321 -45.57 -4.66 27.64
C ASP A 321 -45.80 -3.34 28.39
N THR A 322 -45.00 -2.34 28.12
CA THR A 322 -45.42 -0.95 28.25
C THR A 322 -45.90 -0.45 26.89
N LYS A 323 -47.23 -0.60 26.71
CA LYS A 323 -47.92 0.01 25.58
C LYS A 323 -47.91 1.52 25.69
N THR A 324 -46.92 2.15 25.00
CA THR A 324 -47.11 3.49 24.47
C THR A 324 -47.80 3.36 23.15
N VAL A 325 -49.03 3.79 23.09
CA VAL A 325 -49.85 3.84 21.89
C VAL A 325 -49.26 4.83 20.93
N ALA A 326 -48.44 4.31 20.02
CA ALA A 326 -48.11 5.02 18.78
C ALA A 326 -49.27 4.81 17.79
N PRO A 327 -49.74 5.84 17.06
CA PRO A 327 -50.80 5.67 16.08
C PRO A 327 -50.42 4.58 15.09
N SER A 328 -51.35 3.66 14.84
CA SER A 328 -51.22 2.61 13.84
C SER A 328 -50.83 3.23 12.49
N LEU A 329 -49.56 3.13 12.13
CA LEU A 329 -49.11 3.29 10.75
C LEU A 329 -49.78 2.14 9.99
N GLU A 330 -50.88 2.43 9.28
CA GLU A 330 -51.34 1.61 8.20
C GLU A 330 -50.13 1.23 7.39
N ALA A 331 -49.99 -0.04 7.01
CA ALA A 331 -48.79 -0.56 6.35
C ALA A 331 -48.56 0.21 5.08
N LEU A 332 -47.74 1.27 5.15
CA LEU A 332 -47.26 2.00 4.00
C LEU A 332 -46.41 1.03 3.19
N GLU A 333 -46.63 1.00 1.87
CA GLU A 333 -45.79 0.23 0.96
C GLU A 333 -44.30 0.57 1.19
N PRO A 334 -43.38 -0.40 1.03
CA PRO A 334 -41.95 -0.14 1.13
C PRO A 334 -41.54 1.05 0.25
N TYR A 335 -40.61 1.85 0.72
CA TYR A 335 -40.08 2.96 -0.11
C TYR A 335 -39.32 2.40 -1.31
N ASP A 336 -39.71 2.80 -2.52
CA ASP A 336 -38.96 2.47 -3.73
C ASP A 336 -38.06 3.67 -4.11
N PRO A 337 -36.73 3.53 -4.01
CA PRO A 337 -35.82 4.60 -4.39
C PRO A 337 -35.81 4.93 -5.88
N LYS A 338 -36.40 4.08 -6.72
CA LYS A 338 -36.47 4.26 -8.19
C LYS A 338 -37.69 5.07 -8.64
N ARG A 339 -38.60 5.33 -7.74
CA ARG A 339 -39.88 5.98 -8.03
C ARG A 339 -39.73 7.37 -8.67
N ASP A 340 -38.66 8.10 -8.30
CA ASP A 340 -38.39 9.45 -8.85
C ASP A 340 -38.05 9.43 -10.36
N LEU A 341 -37.51 8.30 -10.83
CA LEU A 341 -37.19 8.04 -12.24
C LEU A 341 -37.76 6.67 -12.65
N GLU A 342 -39.07 6.54 -12.53
CA GLU A 342 -39.78 5.26 -12.79
C GLU A 342 -39.65 4.80 -14.26
N ASN A 343 -39.52 5.76 -15.19
CA ASN A 343 -39.36 5.51 -16.60
C ASN A 343 -37.89 5.34 -17.06
N TYR A 344 -36.95 5.27 -16.14
CA TYR A 344 -35.54 5.07 -16.49
C TYR A 344 -35.30 3.62 -16.94
N HIS A 345 -34.73 3.47 -18.12
CA HIS A 345 -34.34 2.21 -18.71
C HIS A 345 -32.82 2.04 -18.69
N TYR A 346 -32.35 0.87 -18.23
CA TYR A 346 -30.93 0.57 -18.29
C TYR A 346 -30.43 0.50 -19.73
N PRO A 347 -29.15 0.89 -19.99
CA PRO A 347 -28.58 0.78 -21.32
C PRO A 347 -28.68 -0.64 -21.86
N THR A 348 -29.03 -0.78 -23.16
CA THR A 348 -29.15 -2.08 -23.82
C THR A 348 -27.81 -2.53 -24.40
N LEU A 349 -27.63 -3.85 -24.57
CA LEU A 349 -26.39 -4.40 -25.12
C LEU A 349 -26.16 -4.03 -26.59
N ASP A 350 -27.20 -3.59 -27.31
CA ASP A 350 -27.11 -3.18 -28.71
C ASP A 350 -26.33 -1.84 -28.89
N LEU A 351 -26.15 -1.07 -27.84
CA LEU A 351 -25.30 0.13 -27.83
C LEU A 351 -23.82 -0.21 -27.95
N LEU A 352 -23.46 -1.43 -27.60
CA LEU A 352 -22.10 -1.97 -27.64
C LEU A 352 -21.81 -2.67 -28.97
N LYS A 353 -20.55 -2.65 -29.37
CA LYS A 353 -20.06 -3.25 -30.58
C LYS A 353 -19.82 -4.75 -30.39
N LYS A 354 -20.36 -5.54 -31.28
CA LYS A 354 -20.07 -6.98 -31.38
C LYS A 354 -18.87 -7.20 -32.28
N TYR A 355 -17.94 -8.03 -31.82
CA TYR A 355 -16.74 -8.41 -32.57
C TYR A 355 -16.87 -9.86 -33.04
N ASP A 356 -16.39 -10.15 -34.24
CA ASP A 356 -16.59 -11.47 -34.92
C ASP A 356 -16.06 -12.66 -34.13
N ASN A 357 -15.11 -12.45 -33.21
CA ASN A 357 -14.53 -13.54 -32.40
C ASN A 357 -15.00 -13.58 -30.93
N ASP A 358 -15.83 -12.66 -30.47
CA ASP A 358 -16.51 -12.61 -29.16
C ASP A 358 -15.70 -13.18 -27.95
N GLY A 359 -14.41 -12.91 -27.94
CA GLY A 359 -13.51 -13.40 -26.89
C GLY A 359 -13.29 -14.91 -26.87
N LYS A 360 -13.73 -15.64 -27.87
CA LYS A 360 -13.35 -17.06 -28.05
C LYS A 360 -11.90 -17.12 -28.53
N PRO A 361 -11.03 -17.88 -27.86
CA PRO A 361 -9.64 -17.99 -28.27
C PRO A 361 -9.56 -18.67 -29.66
N TYR A 362 -8.78 -18.10 -30.57
CA TYR A 362 -8.44 -18.74 -31.81
C TYR A 362 -7.37 -19.80 -31.54
N ILE A 363 -7.73 -21.07 -31.74
CA ILE A 363 -6.82 -22.19 -31.51
C ILE A 363 -6.18 -22.61 -32.84
N ASP A 364 -4.90 -22.29 -32.97
CA ASP A 364 -4.05 -22.80 -34.03
C ASP A 364 -3.16 -23.93 -33.48
N MET A 365 -3.58 -25.18 -33.79
CA MET A 365 -2.85 -26.36 -33.31
C MET A 365 -1.41 -26.43 -33.83
N THR A 366 -1.14 -25.83 -35.00
CA THR A 366 0.20 -25.77 -35.58
C THR A 366 1.08 -24.86 -34.75
N GLU A 367 0.59 -23.66 -34.39
CA GLU A 367 1.27 -22.71 -33.49
C GLU A 367 1.52 -23.34 -32.12
N GLN A 368 0.50 -23.98 -31.53
CA GLN A 368 0.63 -24.55 -30.18
C GLN A 368 1.66 -25.69 -30.15
N THR A 369 1.68 -26.53 -31.18
CA THR A 369 2.65 -27.63 -31.30
C THR A 369 4.06 -27.10 -31.53
N ALA A 370 4.23 -26.07 -32.36
CA ALA A 370 5.51 -25.43 -32.60
C ALA A 370 6.06 -24.80 -31.32
N ASN A 371 5.24 -24.04 -30.58
CA ASN A 371 5.63 -23.40 -29.33
C ASN A 371 5.98 -24.44 -28.25
N LYS A 372 5.19 -25.48 -28.08
CA LYS A 372 5.49 -26.64 -27.22
C LYS A 372 6.88 -27.19 -27.52
N ASN A 373 7.17 -27.51 -28.80
CA ASN A 373 8.43 -28.14 -29.19
C ASN A 373 9.62 -27.22 -28.90
N ARG A 374 9.50 -25.90 -29.17
CA ARG A 374 10.54 -24.90 -28.86
C ARG A 374 10.80 -24.79 -27.35
N ILE A 375 9.74 -24.74 -26.52
CA ILE A 375 9.87 -24.71 -25.06
C ILE A 375 10.59 -25.96 -24.55
N VAL A 376 10.20 -27.15 -25.02
CA VAL A 376 10.83 -28.43 -24.63
C VAL A 376 12.28 -28.48 -25.05
N GLU A 377 12.60 -28.04 -26.28
CA GLU A 377 13.96 -28.02 -26.82
C GLU A 377 14.87 -27.10 -26.00
N VAL A 378 14.44 -25.85 -25.72
CA VAL A 378 15.21 -24.91 -24.89
C VAL A 378 15.46 -25.48 -23.51
N LEU A 379 14.41 -25.94 -22.83
CA LEU A 379 14.55 -26.49 -21.47
C LEU A 379 15.47 -27.72 -21.46
N ARG A 380 15.38 -28.62 -22.44
CA ARG A 380 16.26 -29.77 -22.56
C ARG A 380 17.72 -29.36 -22.82
N THR A 381 17.96 -28.36 -23.68
CA THR A 381 19.30 -27.84 -23.97
C THR A 381 19.98 -27.32 -22.69
N PHE A 382 19.25 -26.72 -21.81
CA PHE A 382 19.75 -26.29 -20.52
C PHE A 382 19.68 -27.35 -19.41
N GLY A 383 19.44 -28.62 -19.76
CA GLY A 383 19.40 -29.74 -18.82
C GLY A 383 18.24 -29.65 -17.82
N VAL A 384 17.07 -29.22 -18.27
CA VAL A 384 15.80 -29.26 -17.56
C VAL A 384 14.91 -30.31 -18.21
N GLU A 385 14.66 -31.40 -17.50
CA GLU A 385 13.78 -32.46 -17.96
C GLU A 385 12.34 -32.18 -17.55
N ILE A 386 11.41 -32.46 -18.48
CA ILE A 386 9.97 -32.21 -18.32
C ILE A 386 9.25 -33.54 -18.34
N SER A 387 8.34 -33.75 -17.37
CA SER A 387 7.48 -34.93 -17.32
C SER A 387 6.23 -34.77 -18.18
N SER A 388 5.59 -33.62 -18.15
CA SER A 388 4.39 -33.32 -18.96
C SER A 388 4.26 -31.82 -19.24
N ILE A 389 3.55 -31.50 -20.32
CA ILE A 389 3.20 -30.12 -20.69
C ILE A 389 1.73 -30.07 -21.13
N LYS A 390 0.98 -29.12 -20.57
CA LYS A 390 -0.41 -28.86 -20.88
C LYS A 390 -0.55 -27.40 -21.33
N ALA A 391 -1.27 -27.15 -22.42
CA ALA A 391 -1.53 -25.80 -22.90
C ALA A 391 -2.99 -25.38 -22.64
N THR A 392 -3.18 -24.22 -22.09
CA THR A 392 -4.50 -23.56 -21.94
C THR A 392 -4.47 -22.29 -22.77
N VAL A 393 -5.29 -22.24 -23.81
CA VAL A 393 -5.34 -21.14 -24.75
C VAL A 393 -6.36 -20.10 -24.27
N GLY A 394 -5.86 -18.90 -23.92
CA GLY A 394 -6.68 -17.76 -23.55
C GLY A 394 -6.88 -16.78 -24.71
N PRO A 395 -7.59 -15.66 -24.49
CA PRO A 395 -7.91 -14.70 -25.55
C PRO A 395 -6.66 -14.02 -26.15
N THR A 396 -5.67 -13.70 -25.35
CA THR A 396 -4.46 -12.97 -25.77
C THR A 396 -3.17 -13.73 -25.52
N ILE A 397 -3.18 -14.70 -24.62
CA ILE A 397 -2.02 -15.51 -24.24
C ILE A 397 -2.40 -16.97 -24.12
N THR A 398 -1.40 -17.83 -24.28
CA THR A 398 -1.49 -19.27 -23.96
C THR A 398 -0.64 -19.57 -22.74
N LEU A 399 -1.21 -20.27 -21.77
CA LEU A 399 -0.51 -20.76 -20.58
C LEU A 399 -0.03 -22.20 -20.85
N TYR A 400 1.28 -22.43 -20.84
CA TYR A 400 1.88 -23.76 -20.84
C TYR A 400 2.20 -24.17 -19.40
N GLU A 401 1.41 -25.09 -18.86
CA GLU A 401 1.65 -25.70 -17.56
C GLU A 401 2.64 -26.86 -17.71
N ILE A 402 3.76 -26.80 -17.02
CA ILE A 402 4.86 -27.77 -17.14
C ILE A 402 5.07 -28.47 -15.82
N THR A 403 5.03 -29.81 -15.84
CA THR A 403 5.45 -30.65 -14.73
C THR A 403 6.92 -30.99 -14.90
N LEU A 404 7.74 -30.70 -13.91
CA LEU A 404 9.18 -31.01 -13.96
C LEU A 404 9.47 -32.45 -13.54
N ALA A 405 10.55 -32.99 -14.05
CA ALA A 405 11.12 -34.22 -13.51
C ALA A 405 11.65 -34.02 -12.08
N PRO A 406 11.65 -35.07 -11.24
CA PRO A 406 12.15 -34.98 -9.86
C PRO A 406 13.60 -34.46 -9.85
N GLY A 407 13.91 -33.56 -8.90
CA GLY A 407 15.26 -33.02 -8.72
C GLY A 407 15.60 -31.74 -9.46
N VAL A 408 14.73 -31.23 -10.34
CA VAL A 408 14.93 -29.95 -11.04
C VAL A 408 14.57 -28.77 -10.15
N ARG A 409 15.52 -27.81 -10.02
CA ARG A 409 15.30 -26.59 -9.23
C ARG A 409 14.49 -25.54 -10.01
N ILE A 410 13.43 -25.03 -9.41
CA ILE A 410 12.55 -23.99 -9.99
C ILE A 410 13.34 -22.72 -10.38
N SER A 411 14.36 -22.34 -9.60
CA SER A 411 15.18 -21.15 -9.89
C SER A 411 15.89 -21.21 -11.23
N LYS A 412 16.22 -22.43 -11.71
CA LYS A 412 16.86 -22.64 -13.02
C LYS A 412 15.94 -22.26 -14.17
N ILE A 413 14.64 -22.49 -14.04
CA ILE A 413 13.68 -22.15 -15.08
C ILE A 413 13.41 -20.65 -15.12
N ARG A 414 13.33 -19.99 -13.96
CA ARG A 414 13.17 -18.54 -13.92
C ARG A 414 14.34 -17.79 -14.59
N SER A 415 15.55 -18.35 -14.54
CA SER A 415 16.70 -17.73 -15.20
C SER A 415 16.73 -17.94 -16.71
N LEU A 416 15.90 -18.82 -17.27
CA LEU A 416 15.79 -19.10 -18.71
C LEU A 416 14.66 -18.32 -19.39
N GLU A 417 14.05 -17.34 -18.71
CA GLU A 417 12.92 -16.55 -19.23
C GLU A 417 13.28 -15.88 -20.56
N ASP A 418 14.42 -15.21 -20.61
CA ASP A 418 14.89 -14.49 -21.81
C ASP A 418 15.24 -15.46 -22.94
N ASP A 419 15.86 -16.61 -22.63
CA ASP A 419 16.22 -17.64 -23.61
C ASP A 419 14.97 -18.27 -24.24
N ILE A 420 13.94 -18.55 -23.43
CA ILE A 420 12.65 -19.08 -23.91
C ILE A 420 11.94 -18.02 -24.75
N ALA A 421 11.90 -16.75 -24.31
CA ALA A 421 11.29 -15.66 -25.07
C ALA A 421 11.94 -15.49 -26.45
N LEU A 422 13.28 -15.55 -26.50
CA LEU A 422 14.04 -15.46 -27.74
C LEU A 422 13.72 -16.62 -28.69
N SER A 423 13.72 -17.86 -28.17
CA SER A 423 13.40 -19.06 -28.99
C SER A 423 11.97 -19.01 -29.54
N LEU A 424 11.02 -18.49 -28.76
CA LEU A 424 9.62 -18.34 -29.22
C LEU A 424 9.42 -17.13 -30.13
N SER A 425 10.45 -16.28 -30.30
CA SER A 425 10.33 -14.99 -30.98
C SER A 425 9.20 -14.12 -30.41
N ALA A 426 8.96 -14.24 -29.09
CA ALA A 426 7.89 -13.55 -28.40
C ALA A 426 8.38 -12.20 -27.86
N LEU A 427 7.55 -11.16 -27.92
CA LEU A 427 7.83 -9.81 -27.39
C LEU A 427 8.03 -9.79 -25.87
N GLY A 428 7.69 -10.87 -25.17
CA GLY A 428 7.85 -11.10 -23.74
C GLY A 428 7.05 -12.32 -23.34
N ILE A 429 7.58 -13.07 -22.41
CA ILE A 429 6.87 -14.18 -21.74
C ILE A 429 6.83 -13.86 -20.26
N ARG A 430 6.02 -14.60 -19.51
CA ARG A 430 6.00 -14.52 -18.04
C ARG A 430 6.04 -15.92 -17.46
N ILE A 431 6.94 -16.14 -16.51
CA ILE A 431 7.06 -17.44 -15.83
C ILE A 431 6.45 -17.35 -14.44
N ILE A 432 5.44 -18.17 -14.19
CA ILE A 432 4.82 -18.39 -12.88
C ILE A 432 5.38 -19.68 -12.30
N ALA A 433 6.24 -19.56 -11.30
CA ALA A 433 6.91 -20.74 -10.76
C ALA A 433 7.03 -20.66 -9.22
N PRO A 434 6.30 -21.54 -8.49
CA PRO A 434 5.25 -22.46 -8.95
C PRO A 434 3.91 -21.76 -9.21
N ILE A 435 2.98 -22.45 -9.91
CA ILE A 435 1.58 -22.02 -9.97
C ILE A 435 0.97 -22.28 -8.59
N PRO A 436 0.31 -21.27 -7.98
CA PRO A 436 -0.34 -21.45 -6.68
C PRO A 436 -1.36 -22.61 -6.68
N GLY A 437 -1.29 -23.46 -5.69
CA GLY A 437 -2.17 -24.64 -5.56
C GLY A 437 -1.89 -25.79 -6.51
N LYS A 438 -0.99 -25.64 -7.49
CA LYS A 438 -0.57 -26.69 -8.42
C LYS A 438 0.95 -26.89 -8.32
N GLY A 439 1.46 -28.07 -8.20
CA GLY A 439 2.90 -28.38 -8.20
C GLY A 439 3.62 -28.15 -9.54
N THR A 440 3.03 -27.36 -10.46
CA THR A 440 3.49 -27.12 -11.83
C THR A 440 4.04 -25.72 -12.01
N ILE A 441 4.75 -25.49 -13.11
CA ILE A 441 5.24 -24.18 -13.56
C ILE A 441 4.45 -23.73 -14.76
N GLY A 442 4.03 -22.46 -14.78
CA GLY A 442 3.36 -21.85 -15.90
C GLY A 442 4.30 -20.98 -16.72
N ILE A 443 4.28 -21.14 -18.03
CA ILE A 443 4.89 -20.22 -18.98
C ILE A 443 3.77 -19.59 -19.82
N GLU A 444 3.58 -18.30 -19.66
CA GLU A 444 2.60 -17.51 -20.39
C GLU A 444 3.23 -16.96 -21.66
N VAL A 445 2.71 -17.36 -22.81
CA VAL A 445 3.22 -16.97 -24.14
C VAL A 445 2.15 -16.18 -24.89
N PRO A 446 2.47 -15.02 -25.49
CA PRO A 446 1.53 -14.26 -26.32
C PRO A 446 1.05 -15.06 -27.53
N ASN A 447 -0.25 -15.02 -27.83
CA ASN A 447 -0.79 -15.61 -29.06
C ASN A 447 -0.38 -14.78 -30.29
N ALA A 448 -0.09 -15.42 -31.41
CA ALA A 448 0.21 -14.72 -32.66
C ALA A 448 -0.98 -13.90 -33.16
N LYS A 449 -2.21 -14.38 -32.90
CA LYS A 449 -3.46 -13.68 -33.23
C LYS A 449 -4.30 -13.50 -31.97
N PRO A 450 -4.09 -12.44 -31.21
CA PRO A 450 -4.89 -12.19 -30.01
C PRO A 450 -6.33 -11.82 -30.38
N SER A 451 -7.28 -12.35 -29.63
CA SER A 451 -8.71 -12.04 -29.76
C SER A 451 -9.06 -10.81 -28.88
N ILE A 452 -9.94 -9.96 -29.41
CA ILE A 452 -10.47 -8.82 -28.64
C ILE A 452 -11.53 -9.34 -27.68
N VAL A 453 -11.45 -8.98 -26.42
CA VAL A 453 -12.49 -9.22 -25.42
C VAL A 453 -13.42 -8.01 -25.46
N SER A 454 -14.64 -8.17 -26.00
CA SER A 454 -15.62 -7.08 -26.08
C SER A 454 -16.30 -6.82 -24.74
N MET A 455 -16.64 -5.58 -24.46
CA MET A 455 -17.46 -5.23 -23.27
C MET A 455 -18.85 -5.87 -23.35
N GLU A 456 -19.40 -6.00 -24.55
CA GLU A 456 -20.68 -6.67 -24.79
C GLU A 456 -20.64 -8.14 -24.28
N SER A 457 -19.61 -8.91 -24.62
CA SER A 457 -19.48 -10.31 -24.21
C SER A 457 -19.35 -10.48 -22.70
N ILE A 458 -18.80 -9.48 -22.00
CA ILE A 458 -18.67 -9.50 -20.54
C ILE A 458 -20.00 -9.18 -19.88
N LEU A 459 -20.67 -8.11 -20.33
CA LEU A 459 -21.94 -7.69 -19.76
C LEU A 459 -23.08 -8.67 -20.08
N ASN A 460 -23.00 -9.36 -21.22
CA ASN A 460 -23.96 -10.40 -21.63
C ASN A 460 -23.76 -11.74 -20.88
N SER A 461 -22.64 -11.90 -20.18
CA SER A 461 -22.36 -13.14 -19.44
C SER A 461 -23.37 -13.39 -18.31
N LYS A 462 -23.73 -14.66 -18.11
CA LYS A 462 -24.60 -15.08 -17.01
C LYS A 462 -24.08 -14.59 -15.65
N LYS A 463 -22.77 -14.65 -15.43
CA LYS A 463 -22.11 -14.20 -14.20
C LYS A 463 -22.34 -12.71 -13.90
N PHE A 464 -22.36 -11.84 -14.91
CA PHE A 464 -22.66 -10.42 -14.73
C PHE A 464 -24.17 -10.19 -14.56
N GLN A 465 -24.99 -10.81 -15.39
CA GLN A 465 -26.43 -10.60 -15.38
C GLN A 465 -27.09 -11.05 -14.07
N GLU A 466 -26.68 -12.18 -13.52
CA GLU A 466 -27.20 -12.74 -12.25
C GLU A 466 -26.49 -12.21 -11.01
N SER A 467 -25.50 -11.32 -11.17
CA SER A 467 -24.71 -10.79 -10.07
C SER A 467 -25.56 -10.01 -9.06
N THR A 468 -25.39 -10.34 -7.79
CA THR A 468 -25.99 -9.64 -6.62
C THR A 468 -25.03 -8.66 -5.94
N MET A 469 -23.94 -8.32 -6.62
CA MET A 469 -22.93 -7.36 -6.11
C MET A 469 -23.52 -5.95 -6.01
N GLU A 470 -23.10 -5.23 -4.97
CA GLU A 470 -23.54 -3.84 -4.77
C GLU A 470 -22.99 -2.90 -5.84
N LEU A 471 -21.67 -2.99 -6.13
CA LEU A 471 -21.02 -2.18 -7.17
C LEU A 471 -20.19 -3.10 -8.07
N PRO A 472 -20.83 -3.82 -9.01
CA PRO A 472 -20.13 -4.77 -9.88
C PRO A 472 -19.24 -4.07 -10.87
N CYS A 473 -17.94 -4.34 -10.81
CA CYS A 473 -16.94 -3.89 -11.77
C CYS A 473 -16.47 -5.08 -12.59
N ALA A 474 -16.88 -5.16 -13.83
CA ALA A 474 -16.47 -6.21 -14.77
C ALA A 474 -15.25 -5.73 -15.55
N LEU A 475 -14.10 -6.42 -15.39
CA LEU A 475 -12.84 -6.00 -15.99
C LEU A 475 -12.53 -6.65 -17.33
N GLY A 476 -12.93 -7.91 -17.52
CA GLY A 476 -12.54 -8.64 -18.70
C GLY A 476 -12.57 -10.16 -18.52
N LYS A 477 -11.67 -10.86 -19.22
CA LYS A 477 -11.55 -12.32 -19.14
C LYS A 477 -10.18 -12.77 -18.67
N THR A 478 -10.17 -13.84 -17.87
CA THR A 478 -8.94 -14.51 -17.41
C THR A 478 -8.30 -15.32 -18.55
N ILE A 479 -7.16 -15.94 -18.28
CA ILE A 479 -6.50 -16.87 -19.20
C ILE A 479 -7.39 -18.09 -19.51
N THR A 480 -8.17 -18.52 -18.53
CA THR A 480 -9.16 -19.61 -18.68
C THR A 480 -10.45 -19.18 -19.39
N ASN A 481 -10.47 -17.96 -19.94
CA ASN A 481 -11.62 -17.36 -20.62
C ASN A 481 -12.86 -17.10 -19.74
N GLU A 482 -12.68 -17.12 -18.41
CA GLU A 482 -13.73 -16.79 -17.45
C GLU A 482 -13.86 -15.28 -17.28
N VAL A 483 -15.09 -14.80 -17.08
CA VAL A 483 -15.34 -13.38 -16.79
C VAL A 483 -14.79 -13.03 -15.42
N TYR A 484 -13.88 -12.06 -15.38
CA TYR A 484 -13.34 -11.51 -14.14
C TYR A 484 -14.08 -10.24 -13.77
N MET A 485 -14.72 -10.28 -12.62
CA MET A 485 -15.45 -9.17 -12.03
C MET A 485 -15.31 -9.16 -10.51
N PHE A 486 -15.46 -8.00 -9.89
CA PHE A 486 -15.42 -7.85 -8.45
C PHE A 486 -16.41 -6.78 -7.98
N ASP A 487 -16.69 -6.80 -6.68
CA ASP A 487 -17.57 -5.83 -6.03
C ASP A 487 -16.73 -4.70 -5.42
N LEU A 488 -16.85 -3.49 -5.96
CA LEU A 488 -16.12 -2.31 -5.43
C LEU A 488 -16.57 -1.97 -4.00
N ALA A 489 -17.78 -2.30 -3.60
CA ALA A 489 -18.23 -2.10 -2.23
C ALA A 489 -17.53 -3.04 -1.22
N LYS A 490 -17.12 -4.24 -1.66
CA LYS A 490 -16.32 -5.17 -0.83
C LYS A 490 -14.83 -4.84 -0.88
N ALA A 491 -14.33 -4.41 -2.05
CA ALA A 491 -12.98 -3.89 -2.25
C ALA A 491 -13.04 -2.35 -2.28
N PRO A 492 -13.10 -1.68 -1.12
CA PRO A 492 -13.70 -0.34 -1.00
C PRO A 492 -12.99 0.73 -1.80
N HIS A 493 -11.70 0.56 -2.04
CA HIS A 493 -10.89 1.53 -2.79
C HIS A 493 -9.96 0.79 -3.73
N LEU A 494 -9.84 1.29 -4.94
CA LEU A 494 -9.10 0.67 -6.03
C LEU A 494 -7.98 1.59 -6.51
N LEU A 495 -6.76 1.07 -6.58
CA LEU A 495 -5.62 1.70 -7.21
C LEU A 495 -5.42 1.10 -8.60
N VAL A 496 -5.40 1.94 -9.63
CA VAL A 496 -5.14 1.54 -11.02
C VAL A 496 -3.86 2.21 -11.51
N ALA A 497 -2.93 1.45 -12.06
CA ALA A 497 -1.75 2.05 -12.64
C ALA A 497 -1.36 1.38 -13.95
N GLY A 498 -0.69 2.12 -14.84
CA GLY A 498 -0.20 1.61 -16.10
C GLY A 498 0.44 2.70 -16.95
N ALA A 499 1.41 2.32 -17.80
CA ALA A 499 2.04 3.27 -18.71
C ALA A 499 1.06 3.79 -19.75
N THR A 500 1.38 4.95 -20.35
CA THR A 500 0.54 5.58 -21.38
C THR A 500 0.30 4.63 -22.55
N GLY A 501 -0.95 4.55 -23.02
CA GLY A 501 -1.37 3.70 -24.13
C GLY A 501 -1.45 2.20 -23.81
N GLN A 502 -1.33 1.78 -22.55
CA GLN A 502 -1.36 0.37 -22.17
C GLN A 502 -2.75 -0.15 -21.75
N GLY A 503 -3.77 0.71 -21.79
CA GLY A 503 -5.17 0.33 -21.55
C GLY A 503 -5.79 0.87 -20.25
N LYS A 504 -5.09 1.75 -19.50
CA LYS A 504 -5.59 2.34 -18.25
C LYS A 504 -6.97 3.01 -18.45
N SER A 505 -7.09 3.91 -19.43
CA SER A 505 -8.33 4.64 -19.73
C SER A 505 -9.46 3.70 -20.16
N VAL A 506 -9.14 2.68 -20.99
CA VAL A 506 -10.10 1.64 -21.36
C VAL A 506 -10.58 0.87 -20.12
N GLY A 507 -9.68 0.56 -19.20
CA GLY A 507 -10.05 -0.09 -17.94
C GLY A 507 -10.94 0.77 -17.05
N LEU A 508 -10.70 2.07 -16.97
CA LEU A 508 -11.58 2.99 -16.25
C LEU A 508 -12.95 3.07 -16.92
N ASN A 509 -13.00 3.16 -18.25
CA ASN A 509 -14.24 3.14 -19.00
C ASN A 509 -15.01 1.81 -18.81
N ALA A 510 -14.32 0.67 -18.77
CA ALA A 510 -14.95 -0.62 -18.49
C ALA A 510 -15.57 -0.67 -17.09
N ILE A 511 -14.92 -0.09 -16.08
CA ILE A 511 -15.45 0.03 -14.73
C ILE A 511 -16.73 0.91 -14.73
N VAL A 512 -16.65 2.11 -15.31
CA VAL A 512 -17.80 3.04 -15.37
C VAL A 512 -18.96 2.39 -16.13
N THR A 513 -18.69 1.84 -17.31
CA THR A 513 -19.72 1.16 -18.12
C THR A 513 -20.39 0.03 -17.34
N SER A 514 -19.61 -0.81 -16.63
CA SER A 514 -20.17 -1.87 -15.79
C SER A 514 -21.16 -1.34 -14.75
N LEU A 515 -20.84 -0.22 -14.13
CA LEU A 515 -21.67 0.41 -13.11
C LEU A 515 -22.95 0.99 -13.73
N LEU A 516 -22.85 1.68 -14.88
CA LEU A 516 -24.00 2.26 -15.60
C LEU A 516 -24.99 1.20 -16.09
N TYR A 517 -24.52 0.01 -16.48
CA TYR A 517 -25.39 -1.09 -16.91
C TYR A 517 -26.11 -1.82 -15.77
N LYS A 518 -25.68 -1.61 -14.51
CA LYS A 518 -26.21 -2.40 -13.38
C LYS A 518 -26.87 -1.53 -12.30
N LYS A 519 -26.55 -0.24 -12.24
CA LYS A 519 -27.03 0.66 -11.18
C LYS A 519 -27.98 1.71 -11.71
N HIS A 520 -29.03 1.95 -10.94
CA HIS A 520 -29.97 3.02 -11.19
C HIS A 520 -29.39 4.37 -10.72
N PRO A 521 -29.73 5.51 -11.36
CA PRO A 521 -29.24 6.83 -10.92
C PRO A 521 -29.55 7.21 -9.47
N SER A 522 -30.64 6.67 -8.90
CA SER A 522 -30.95 6.84 -7.47
C SER A 522 -30.09 6.01 -6.54
N GLU A 523 -29.50 4.91 -7.03
CA GLU A 523 -28.71 3.98 -6.22
C GLU A 523 -27.24 4.37 -6.15
N MET A 524 -26.73 5.11 -7.17
CA MET A 524 -25.32 5.44 -7.31
C MET A 524 -25.12 6.81 -7.92
N LYS A 525 -24.11 7.52 -7.42
CA LYS A 525 -23.60 8.77 -7.98
C LYS A 525 -22.11 8.67 -8.24
N ILE A 526 -21.59 9.40 -9.21
CA ILE A 526 -20.20 9.39 -9.65
C ILE A 526 -19.62 10.79 -9.55
N VAL A 527 -18.42 10.89 -8.99
CA VAL A 527 -17.59 12.09 -9.01
C VAL A 527 -16.39 11.81 -9.91
N LEU A 528 -16.23 12.60 -10.98
CA LEU A 528 -15.16 12.45 -11.96
C LEU A 528 -14.14 13.58 -11.83
N VAL A 529 -12.88 13.22 -11.70
CA VAL A 529 -11.74 14.13 -11.60
C VAL A 529 -10.78 13.83 -12.74
N ASP A 530 -10.63 14.79 -13.64
CA ASP A 530 -9.76 14.71 -14.83
C ASP A 530 -8.90 15.98 -14.97
N PRO A 531 -7.74 16.03 -14.35
CA PRO A 531 -6.86 17.20 -14.43
C PRO A 531 -6.32 17.47 -15.85
N LYS A 532 -6.40 16.48 -16.74
CA LYS A 532 -5.94 16.59 -18.13
C LYS A 532 -7.01 17.04 -19.13
N LYS A 533 -8.28 17.00 -18.75
CA LYS A 533 -9.44 17.35 -19.59
C LYS A 533 -9.58 16.49 -20.86
N VAL A 534 -9.20 15.21 -20.81
CA VAL A 534 -9.13 14.33 -21.98
C VAL A 534 -10.03 13.13 -21.88
N GLU A 535 -10.01 12.43 -20.72
CA GLU A 535 -10.57 11.09 -20.61
C GLU A 535 -12.05 11.09 -20.23
N PHE A 536 -12.49 12.01 -19.36
CA PHE A 536 -13.84 11.96 -18.80
C PHE A 536 -14.83 12.98 -19.38
N SER A 537 -14.42 13.87 -20.28
CA SER A 537 -15.31 14.85 -20.92
C SER A 537 -16.52 14.18 -21.62
N ILE A 538 -16.36 12.94 -22.07
CA ILE A 538 -17.42 12.15 -22.71
C ILE A 538 -18.59 11.83 -21.78
N TYR A 539 -18.41 11.92 -20.44
CA TYR A 539 -19.45 11.66 -19.44
C TYR A 539 -20.27 12.91 -19.06
N ASN A 540 -19.96 14.09 -19.58
CA ASN A 540 -20.71 15.33 -19.32
C ASN A 540 -22.23 15.17 -19.50
N PRO A 541 -22.75 14.42 -20.50
CA PRO A 541 -24.19 14.25 -20.68
C PRO A 541 -24.91 13.61 -19.48
N LEU A 542 -24.18 12.89 -18.62
CA LEU A 542 -24.74 12.22 -17.44
C LEU A 542 -24.97 13.14 -16.23
N ILE A 543 -24.79 14.47 -16.38
CA ILE A 543 -24.82 15.44 -15.27
C ILE A 543 -26.07 15.31 -14.41
N ASN A 544 -27.24 15.20 -14.99
CA ASN A 544 -28.50 15.14 -14.25
C ASN A 544 -28.92 13.73 -13.81
N HIS A 545 -28.18 12.71 -14.19
CA HIS A 545 -28.48 11.31 -13.82
C HIS A 545 -27.51 10.79 -12.74
N PHE A 546 -26.24 10.72 -13.09
CA PHE A 546 -25.26 10.03 -12.27
C PHE A 546 -24.21 10.94 -11.63
N LEU A 547 -23.94 12.15 -12.18
CA LEU A 547 -22.84 12.93 -11.68
C LEU A 547 -23.20 13.68 -10.40
N ALA A 548 -22.21 13.79 -9.51
CA ALA A 548 -22.29 14.58 -8.30
C ALA A 548 -21.23 15.67 -8.31
N LYS A 549 -21.60 16.89 -7.94
CA LYS A 549 -20.69 18.04 -7.86
C LYS A 549 -20.95 18.88 -6.61
N VAL A 550 -19.97 19.68 -6.23
CA VAL A 550 -20.16 20.72 -5.21
C VAL A 550 -20.90 21.88 -5.85
N PRO A 551 -21.85 22.54 -5.17
CA PRO A 551 -22.49 23.76 -5.67
C PRO A 551 -21.43 24.77 -6.10
N ASP A 552 -21.44 25.16 -7.35
CA ASP A 552 -20.51 26.12 -7.95
C ASP A 552 -21.16 26.84 -9.12
N GLU A 553 -20.68 28.00 -9.47
CA GLU A 553 -21.19 28.79 -10.62
C GLU A 553 -20.89 28.14 -11.98
N ASP A 554 -19.87 27.27 -12.04
CA ASP A 554 -19.50 26.58 -13.27
C ASP A 554 -20.44 25.41 -13.61
N ALA A 555 -20.85 25.39 -14.88
CA ALA A 555 -21.73 24.35 -15.43
C ALA A 555 -21.04 22.97 -15.60
N ASP A 556 -19.72 22.92 -15.65
CA ASP A 556 -18.98 21.69 -15.94
C ASP A 556 -18.98 20.72 -14.73
N PRO A 557 -19.56 19.51 -14.86
CA PRO A 557 -19.63 18.56 -13.77
C PRO A 557 -18.33 17.78 -13.55
N ILE A 558 -17.38 17.84 -14.49
CA ILE A 558 -16.09 17.15 -14.40
C ILE A 558 -15.07 18.09 -13.80
N ILE A 559 -14.42 17.62 -12.75
CA ILE A 559 -13.52 18.45 -11.96
C ILE A 559 -12.12 18.41 -12.59
N THR A 560 -11.68 19.54 -13.08
CA THR A 560 -10.40 19.66 -13.80
C THR A 560 -9.38 20.54 -13.08
N ASP A 561 -9.84 21.45 -12.24
CA ASP A 561 -9.01 22.37 -11.47
C ASP A 561 -8.61 21.76 -10.12
N VAL A 562 -7.34 21.90 -9.73
CA VAL A 562 -6.79 21.31 -8.50
C VAL A 562 -7.45 21.87 -7.24
N THR A 563 -7.77 23.17 -7.23
CA THR A 563 -8.44 23.84 -6.10
C THR A 563 -9.85 23.27 -5.91
N LYS A 564 -10.58 23.08 -7.01
CA LYS A 564 -11.90 22.44 -7.01
C LYS A 564 -11.82 20.98 -6.58
N VAL A 565 -10.74 20.25 -6.95
CA VAL A 565 -10.51 18.87 -6.45
C VAL A 565 -10.36 18.86 -4.93
N VAL A 566 -9.55 19.76 -4.36
CA VAL A 566 -9.38 19.88 -2.91
C VAL A 566 -10.72 20.19 -2.23
N ARG A 567 -11.48 21.16 -2.78
CA ARG A 567 -12.81 21.51 -2.29
C ARG A 567 -13.77 20.30 -2.32
N THR A 568 -13.79 19.56 -3.41
CA THR A 568 -14.65 18.37 -3.56
C THR A 568 -14.25 17.25 -2.59
N LEU A 569 -12.97 17.01 -2.39
CA LEU A 569 -12.50 16.00 -1.44
C LEU A 569 -12.86 16.36 0.00
N ASN A 570 -12.77 17.63 0.37
CA ASN A 570 -13.21 18.11 1.69
C ASN A 570 -14.74 18.02 1.84
N SER A 571 -15.50 18.33 0.79
CA SER A 571 -16.95 18.13 0.73
C SER A 571 -17.33 16.66 0.94
N LEU A 572 -16.62 15.73 0.29
CA LEU A 572 -16.82 14.29 0.51
C LEU A 572 -16.47 13.84 1.93
N CYS A 573 -15.46 14.45 2.58
CA CYS A 573 -15.18 14.21 3.99
C CYS A 573 -16.36 14.67 4.87
N LYS A 574 -16.92 15.86 4.60
CA LYS A 574 -18.10 16.35 5.32
C LYS A 574 -19.31 15.45 5.11
N LEU A 575 -19.57 15.05 3.87
CA LEU A 575 -20.65 14.11 3.56
C LEU A 575 -20.47 12.78 4.30
N MET A 576 -19.23 12.28 4.37
CA MET A 576 -18.89 11.08 5.12
C MET A 576 -19.26 11.23 6.61
N ASP A 577 -18.88 12.33 7.23
CA ASP A 577 -19.16 12.59 8.64
C ASP A 577 -20.68 12.71 8.89
N THR A 578 -21.39 13.47 8.05
CA THR A 578 -22.87 13.59 8.11
C THR A 578 -23.54 12.21 7.99
N ARG A 579 -23.06 11.36 7.06
CA ARG A 579 -23.62 10.01 6.92
C ARG A 579 -23.35 9.14 8.16
N TYR A 580 -22.19 9.28 8.80
CA TYR A 580 -21.90 8.59 10.05
C TYR A 580 -22.82 9.00 11.17
N ASP A 581 -23.14 10.29 11.30
CA ASP A 581 -24.09 10.79 12.29
C ASP A 581 -25.48 10.19 12.05
N LEU A 582 -25.97 10.19 10.81
CA LEU A 582 -27.24 9.55 10.45
C LEU A 582 -27.25 8.04 10.71
N LEU A 583 -26.16 7.32 10.41
CA LEU A 583 -26.04 5.91 10.74
C LEU A 583 -26.12 5.65 12.25
N LYS A 584 -25.46 6.50 13.04
CA LYS A 584 -25.40 6.43 14.49
C LYS A 584 -26.79 6.67 15.10
N GLU A 585 -27.54 7.67 14.64
CA GLU A 585 -28.90 7.97 15.11
C GLU A 585 -29.84 6.79 14.94
N VAL A 586 -29.71 6.03 13.85
CA VAL A 586 -30.56 4.88 13.53
C VAL A 586 -30.00 3.55 14.08
N GLY A 587 -28.81 3.56 14.62
CA GLY A 587 -28.10 2.34 15.04
C GLY A 587 -27.81 1.39 13.87
N ALA A 588 -27.47 1.92 12.70
CA ALA A 588 -27.06 1.14 11.54
C ALA A 588 -25.53 1.06 11.47
N ARG A 589 -24.98 -0.10 11.09
CA ARG A 589 -23.52 -0.33 11.00
C ARG A 589 -22.92 0.10 9.67
N ASN A 590 -23.72 0.14 8.62
CA ASN A 590 -23.30 0.47 7.27
C ASN A 590 -24.50 0.96 6.43
N ILE A 591 -24.18 1.55 5.28
CA ILE A 591 -25.15 2.08 4.32
C ILE A 591 -26.20 1.06 3.89
N LYS A 592 -25.82 -0.20 3.72
CA LYS A 592 -26.74 -1.26 3.28
C LYS A 592 -27.83 -1.53 4.33
N GLU A 593 -27.43 -1.60 5.60
CA GLU A 593 -28.37 -1.77 6.72
C GLU A 593 -29.25 -0.54 6.88
N TYR A 594 -28.68 0.65 6.75
CA TYR A 594 -29.40 1.91 6.82
C TYR A 594 -30.45 2.01 5.70
N ASN A 595 -30.05 1.82 4.44
CA ASN A 595 -30.94 1.87 3.29
C ASN A 595 -32.05 0.82 3.40
N LYS A 596 -31.74 -0.39 3.91
CA LYS A 596 -32.76 -1.41 4.17
C LYS A 596 -33.80 -0.94 5.20
N LYS A 597 -33.35 -0.36 6.34
CA LYS A 597 -34.25 0.19 7.36
C LYS A 597 -35.08 1.35 6.78
N PHE A 598 -34.52 2.18 5.90
CA PHE A 598 -35.22 3.27 5.23
C PHE A 598 -36.27 2.75 4.22
N ILE A 599 -35.92 1.77 3.39
CA ILE A 599 -36.86 1.09 2.48
C ILE A 599 -38.02 0.45 3.25
N ASP A 600 -37.73 -0.23 4.35
CA ASP A 600 -38.70 -0.86 5.24
C ASP A 600 -39.56 0.16 6.02
N ARG A 601 -39.42 1.48 5.78
CA ARG A 601 -40.11 2.57 6.50
C ARG A 601 -39.87 2.59 8.02
N ARG A 602 -38.77 2.03 8.49
CA ARG A 602 -38.39 2.04 9.90
C ARG A 602 -37.70 3.34 10.33
N ILE A 603 -37.30 4.17 9.37
CA ILE A 603 -36.66 5.47 9.56
C ILE A 603 -37.63 6.52 9.01
N PRO A 604 -38.08 7.48 9.83
CA PRO A 604 -38.92 8.56 9.32
C PRO A 604 -38.11 9.50 8.42
N PRO A 605 -38.69 10.03 7.32
CA PRO A 605 -38.01 10.99 6.43
C PRO A 605 -38.00 12.41 7.05
N ARG A 606 -37.49 12.53 8.27
CA ARG A 606 -37.32 13.78 9.04
C ARG A 606 -35.89 13.85 9.57
N GLY A 607 -35.41 15.03 9.90
CA GLY A 607 -34.06 15.18 10.47
C GLY A 607 -32.92 14.88 9.47
N GLY A 608 -33.15 15.05 8.17
CA GLY A 608 -32.16 14.81 7.15
C GLY A 608 -32.04 13.34 6.69
N HIS A 609 -32.90 12.46 7.22
CA HIS A 609 -32.91 11.07 6.76
C HIS A 609 -33.49 10.92 5.36
N GLY A 610 -32.79 10.26 4.48
CA GLY A 610 -33.16 9.93 3.12
C GLY A 610 -32.46 8.66 2.65
N TYR A 611 -32.85 8.16 1.48
CA TYR A 611 -32.12 7.07 0.86
C TYR A 611 -30.70 7.54 0.47
N MET A 612 -29.68 6.78 0.86
CA MET A 612 -28.28 7.13 0.61
C MET A 612 -27.77 6.42 -0.65
N PRO A 613 -27.51 7.12 -1.76
CA PRO A 613 -26.85 6.49 -2.91
C PRO A 613 -25.37 6.18 -2.57
N TYR A 614 -24.83 5.14 -3.20
CA TYR A 614 -23.39 4.94 -3.23
C TYR A 614 -22.73 6.08 -4.00
N ILE A 615 -21.52 6.48 -3.58
CA ILE A 615 -20.72 7.47 -4.28
C ILE A 615 -19.42 6.84 -4.74
N VAL A 616 -19.16 6.90 -6.05
CA VAL A 616 -17.94 6.39 -6.66
C VAL A 616 -17.12 7.58 -7.16
N VAL A 617 -15.98 7.82 -6.55
CA VAL A 617 -15.05 8.88 -6.94
C VAL A 617 -13.99 8.27 -7.85
N ILE A 618 -13.82 8.79 -9.05
CA ILE A 618 -12.83 8.29 -10.01
C ILE A 618 -11.88 9.42 -10.40
N ILE A 619 -10.59 9.19 -10.17
CA ILE A 619 -9.51 10.13 -10.47
C ILE A 619 -8.63 9.52 -11.56
N ASP A 620 -8.56 10.14 -12.75
CA ASP A 620 -7.79 9.63 -13.89
C ASP A 620 -6.28 9.69 -13.67
N GLU A 621 -5.76 10.81 -13.19
CA GLU A 621 -4.32 10.99 -12.98
C GLU A 621 -4.03 11.59 -11.60
N PHE A 622 -3.91 10.71 -10.63
CA PHE A 622 -3.58 11.07 -9.26
C PHE A 622 -2.18 11.69 -9.11
N GLY A 623 -1.24 11.27 -9.98
CA GLY A 623 0.12 11.77 -9.95
C GLY A 623 0.23 13.28 -10.18
N ASP A 624 -0.56 13.83 -11.09
CA ASP A 624 -0.52 15.26 -11.39
C ASP A 624 -1.12 16.08 -10.24
N LEU A 625 -2.13 15.58 -9.56
CA LEU A 625 -2.75 16.20 -8.39
C LEU A 625 -1.80 16.24 -7.18
N ILE A 626 -1.17 15.12 -6.85
CA ILE A 626 -0.21 15.02 -5.74
C ILE A 626 1.01 15.90 -5.95
N MET A 627 1.49 16.00 -7.19
CA MET A 627 2.64 16.84 -7.53
C MET A 627 2.33 18.34 -7.40
N THR A 628 1.07 18.73 -7.53
CA THR A 628 0.63 20.12 -7.48
C THR A 628 0.23 20.56 -6.09
N ALA A 629 -0.67 19.84 -5.41
CA ALA A 629 -1.24 20.21 -4.11
C ALA A 629 -0.79 19.30 -2.93
N GLY A 630 0.00 18.26 -3.20
CA GLY A 630 0.67 17.48 -2.15
C GLY A 630 -0.25 17.03 -1.02
N LYS A 631 0.02 17.53 0.18
CA LYS A 631 -0.69 17.12 1.41
C LYS A 631 -2.16 17.54 1.45
N GLU A 632 -2.54 18.59 0.76
CA GLU A 632 -3.93 19.09 0.73
C GLU A 632 -4.87 18.07 0.07
N ILE A 633 -4.34 17.27 -0.85
CA ILE A 633 -5.05 16.16 -1.50
C ILE A 633 -4.83 14.84 -0.79
N GLU A 634 -3.60 14.56 -0.32
CA GLU A 634 -3.28 13.29 0.33
C GLU A 634 -4.10 13.08 1.62
N LEU A 635 -4.27 14.12 2.44
CA LEU A 635 -4.97 14.02 3.73
C LEU A 635 -6.46 13.67 3.56
N PRO A 636 -7.28 14.37 2.76
CA PRO A 636 -8.67 13.99 2.54
C PRO A 636 -8.81 12.61 1.91
N ILE A 637 -7.97 12.26 0.93
CA ILE A 637 -7.99 10.92 0.31
C ILE A 637 -7.69 9.84 1.35
N ALA A 638 -6.66 10.02 2.19
CA ALA A 638 -6.35 9.06 3.25
C ALA A 638 -7.51 8.90 4.24
N ARG A 639 -8.17 10.01 4.62
CA ARG A 639 -9.32 10.00 5.52
C ARG A 639 -10.52 9.25 4.92
N ILE A 640 -10.87 9.54 3.66
CA ILE A 640 -11.94 8.84 2.94
C ILE A 640 -11.58 7.35 2.81
N ALA A 641 -10.35 7.03 2.41
CA ALA A 641 -9.95 5.65 2.22
C ALA A 641 -9.93 4.80 3.51
N GLN A 642 -9.75 5.44 4.66
CA GLN A 642 -9.79 4.75 5.96
C GLN A 642 -11.22 4.55 6.48
N LEU A 643 -12.11 5.51 6.28
CA LEU A 643 -13.38 5.58 6.99
C LEU A 643 -14.60 5.40 6.07
N ALA A 644 -14.55 5.78 4.80
CA ALA A 644 -15.75 5.96 4.00
C ALA A 644 -16.45 4.67 3.54
N ARG A 645 -15.83 3.50 3.69
CA ARG A 645 -16.39 2.21 3.30
C ARG A 645 -17.79 1.96 3.88
N ALA A 646 -17.95 2.21 5.18
CA ALA A 646 -19.20 1.94 5.87
C ALA A 646 -20.35 2.85 5.40
N VAL A 647 -20.03 4.05 4.95
CA VAL A 647 -21.00 5.06 4.48
C VAL A 647 -21.18 5.07 2.96
N GLY A 648 -20.61 4.09 2.25
CA GLY A 648 -20.83 3.87 0.82
C GLY A 648 -20.15 4.88 -0.11
N ILE A 649 -18.99 5.43 0.29
CA ILE A 649 -18.15 6.26 -0.58
C ILE A 649 -16.91 5.43 -0.95
N HIS A 650 -16.69 5.25 -2.24
CA HIS A 650 -15.63 4.42 -2.79
C HIS A 650 -14.77 5.22 -3.77
N MET A 651 -13.46 4.93 -3.78
CA MET A 651 -12.53 5.66 -4.64
C MET A 651 -11.82 4.72 -5.60
N VAL A 652 -11.69 5.18 -6.85
CA VAL A 652 -10.82 4.61 -7.87
C VAL A 652 -9.78 5.67 -8.22
N ILE A 653 -8.55 5.47 -7.80
CA ILE A 653 -7.46 6.38 -8.15
C ILE A 653 -6.58 5.75 -9.21
N ALA A 654 -6.33 6.48 -10.30
CA ALA A 654 -5.50 5.98 -11.36
C ALA A 654 -4.26 6.86 -11.57
N THR A 655 -3.17 6.27 -12.07
CA THR A 655 -1.95 7.02 -12.42
C THR A 655 -1.17 6.35 -13.54
N GLN A 656 -0.53 7.15 -14.37
CA GLN A 656 0.43 6.71 -15.39
C GLN A 656 1.87 6.71 -14.85
N ARG A 657 2.09 7.26 -13.64
CA ARG A 657 3.40 7.42 -13.01
C ARG A 657 3.46 6.69 -11.66
N PRO A 658 3.61 5.36 -11.67
CA PRO A 658 3.59 4.58 -10.43
C PRO A 658 4.91 4.65 -9.66
N THR A 659 5.28 5.86 -9.22
CA THR A 659 6.47 6.09 -8.39
C THR A 659 6.14 6.05 -6.90
N THR A 660 7.14 5.79 -6.07
CA THR A 660 6.95 5.77 -4.59
C THR A 660 6.63 7.13 -3.99
N THR A 661 6.90 8.21 -4.72
CA THR A 661 6.53 9.58 -4.36
C THR A 661 5.04 9.86 -4.56
N ILE A 662 4.39 9.16 -5.50
CA ILE A 662 2.96 9.28 -5.81
C ILE A 662 2.17 8.20 -5.07
N ILE A 663 2.62 6.95 -5.16
CA ILE A 663 1.99 5.81 -4.47
C ILE A 663 2.74 5.59 -3.15
N THR A 664 2.40 6.40 -2.15
CA THR A 664 3.00 6.34 -0.81
C THR A 664 2.57 5.09 -0.05
N GLY A 665 3.28 4.77 1.05
CA GLY A 665 2.90 3.67 1.94
C GLY A 665 1.49 3.83 2.51
N ASN A 666 1.07 5.07 2.80
CA ASN A 666 -0.28 5.38 3.30
C ASN A 666 -1.36 5.07 2.26
N ILE A 667 -1.13 5.45 1.00
CA ILE A 667 -2.06 5.12 -0.10
C ILE A 667 -2.16 3.60 -0.25
N LYS A 668 -1.04 2.88 -0.28
CA LYS A 668 -1.05 1.41 -0.43
C LYS A 668 -1.76 0.68 0.71
N ALA A 669 -1.63 1.16 1.94
CA ALA A 669 -2.29 0.57 3.10
C ALA A 669 -3.82 0.68 3.02
N ASN A 670 -4.32 1.78 2.45
CA ASN A 670 -5.75 2.09 2.41
C ASN A 670 -6.43 1.68 1.09
N PHE A 671 -5.65 1.31 0.06
CA PHE A 671 -6.12 0.81 -1.23
C PHE A 671 -5.73 -0.66 -1.40
N PRO A 672 -6.50 -1.59 -0.82
CA PRO A 672 -6.17 -3.02 -0.85
C PRO A 672 -6.39 -3.66 -2.22
N ALA A 673 -7.34 -3.15 -3.02
CA ALA A 673 -7.55 -3.59 -4.38
C ALA A 673 -6.63 -2.80 -5.33
N ARG A 674 -5.91 -3.54 -6.18
CA ARG A 674 -4.92 -2.93 -7.08
C ARG A 674 -4.94 -3.58 -8.44
N ILE A 675 -4.86 -2.76 -9.47
CA ILE A 675 -4.79 -3.18 -10.86
C ILE A 675 -3.55 -2.57 -11.50
N ALA A 676 -2.71 -3.40 -12.09
CA ALA A 676 -1.56 -2.95 -12.86
C ALA A 676 -1.70 -3.38 -14.32
N PHE A 677 -1.88 -2.42 -15.21
CA PHE A 677 -1.61 -2.58 -16.63
C PHE A 677 -0.12 -2.66 -16.88
N LYS A 678 0.31 -2.88 -18.12
CA LYS A 678 1.73 -2.90 -18.45
C LYS A 678 2.43 -1.63 -17.99
N VAL A 679 3.56 -1.81 -17.32
CA VAL A 679 4.47 -0.75 -16.87
C VAL A 679 5.84 -0.93 -17.50
N SER A 680 6.65 0.13 -17.49
CA SER A 680 7.96 0.13 -18.14
C SER A 680 9.03 -0.60 -17.35
N ALA A 681 8.97 -0.56 -16.03
CA ALA A 681 10.01 -1.13 -15.17
C ALA A 681 9.44 -2.09 -14.11
N GLY A 682 10.23 -3.07 -13.70
CA GLY A 682 9.88 -4.00 -12.64
C GLY A 682 9.72 -3.32 -11.27
N ILE A 683 10.35 -2.16 -11.07
CA ILE A 683 10.18 -1.36 -9.86
C ILE A 683 8.77 -0.74 -9.78
N ASP A 684 8.23 -0.32 -10.93
CA ASP A 684 6.89 0.23 -11.02
C ASP A 684 5.84 -0.84 -10.64
N SER A 685 6.05 -2.08 -11.13
CA SER A 685 5.21 -3.22 -10.75
C SER A 685 5.25 -3.47 -9.24
N LYS A 686 6.44 -3.41 -8.62
CA LYS A 686 6.57 -3.54 -7.15
C LYS A 686 5.93 -2.39 -6.39
N THR A 687 5.96 -1.19 -6.93
CA THR A 687 5.32 -0.03 -6.31
C THR A 687 3.81 -0.21 -6.25
N ILE A 688 3.19 -0.80 -7.28
CA ILE A 688 1.74 -1.02 -7.33
C ILE A 688 1.35 -2.31 -6.58
N LEU A 689 1.92 -3.46 -7.00
CA LEU A 689 1.47 -4.80 -6.61
C LEU A 689 2.28 -5.43 -5.48
N ASP A 690 3.32 -4.75 -4.96
CA ASP A 690 4.34 -5.27 -4.04
C ASP A 690 5.15 -6.45 -4.61
N ARG A 691 5.00 -6.74 -5.90
CA ARG A 691 5.69 -7.81 -6.64
C ARG A 691 5.94 -7.44 -8.10
N THR A 692 6.87 -8.12 -8.73
CA THR A 692 7.16 -7.98 -10.17
C THR A 692 6.14 -8.75 -10.99
N GLY A 693 5.99 -8.38 -12.28
CA GLY A 693 5.16 -9.09 -13.25
C GLY A 693 4.43 -8.16 -14.22
N ALA A 694 4.06 -6.95 -13.80
CA ALA A 694 3.34 -6.03 -14.69
C ALA A 694 4.19 -5.48 -15.85
N GLN A 695 5.52 -5.47 -15.72
CA GLN A 695 6.42 -5.13 -16.82
C GLN A 695 6.47 -6.19 -17.93
N GLN A 696 6.10 -7.44 -17.63
CA GLN A 696 6.07 -8.58 -18.54
C GLN A 696 4.77 -8.73 -19.31
N LEU A 697 3.77 -7.88 -19.01
CA LEU A 697 2.50 -7.86 -19.71
C LEU A 697 2.66 -7.47 -21.18
N ILE A 698 1.75 -7.91 -22.02
CA ILE A 698 1.76 -7.59 -23.45
C ILE A 698 1.42 -6.11 -23.68
N GLY A 699 0.55 -5.54 -22.86
CA GLY A 699 -0.07 -4.24 -23.06
C GLY A 699 -1.43 -4.34 -23.74
N ARG A 700 -1.96 -3.22 -24.23
CA ARG A 700 -3.28 -3.19 -24.92
C ARG A 700 -4.41 -3.78 -24.09
N GLY A 701 -4.46 -3.43 -22.79
CA GLY A 701 -5.49 -3.90 -21.87
C GLY A 701 -5.14 -5.18 -21.09
N ASP A 702 -3.96 -5.76 -21.31
CA ASP A 702 -3.47 -6.86 -20.47
C ASP A 702 -3.07 -6.32 -19.10
N LEU A 703 -3.58 -6.91 -18.03
CA LEU A 703 -3.44 -6.41 -16.67
C LEU A 703 -3.24 -7.54 -15.64
N LEU A 704 -2.72 -7.16 -14.49
CA LEU A 704 -2.72 -7.96 -13.27
C LEU A 704 -3.65 -7.33 -12.24
N ALA A 705 -4.66 -8.07 -11.81
CA ALA A 705 -5.62 -7.65 -10.79
C ALA A 705 -5.32 -8.34 -9.46
N LEU A 706 -5.08 -7.55 -8.42
CA LEU A 706 -4.93 -8.00 -7.04
C LEU A 706 -6.12 -7.47 -6.24
N VAL A 707 -7.21 -8.24 -6.21
CA VAL A 707 -8.46 -7.86 -5.54
C VAL A 707 -8.89 -8.99 -4.62
N GLY A 708 -8.79 -8.78 -3.32
CA GLY A 708 -9.26 -9.73 -2.29
C GLY A 708 -8.46 -11.03 -2.15
N GLY A 709 -7.36 -11.18 -2.87
CA GLY A 709 -6.52 -12.39 -2.85
C GLY A 709 -5.05 -12.11 -2.54
N ALA A 710 -4.31 -13.17 -2.24
CA ALA A 710 -2.87 -13.09 -2.02
C ALA A 710 -2.07 -13.04 -3.33
N GLU A 711 -2.64 -13.50 -4.44
CA GLU A 711 -1.99 -13.62 -5.75
C GLU A 711 -2.72 -12.78 -6.81
N PRO A 712 -1.98 -12.06 -7.68
CA PRO A 712 -2.59 -11.30 -8.76
C PRO A 712 -3.07 -12.24 -9.86
N VAL A 713 -4.29 -12.02 -10.31
CA VAL A 713 -4.90 -12.72 -11.46
C VAL A 713 -4.59 -11.92 -12.72
N ARG A 714 -4.12 -12.59 -13.77
CA ARG A 714 -3.94 -11.98 -15.10
C ARG A 714 -5.26 -11.94 -15.84
N VAL A 715 -5.62 -10.77 -16.34
CA VAL A 715 -6.90 -10.52 -17.01
C VAL A 715 -6.64 -9.71 -18.27
N GLN A 716 -7.29 -10.10 -19.36
CA GLN A 716 -7.40 -9.23 -20.54
C GLN A 716 -8.61 -8.32 -20.34
N CYS A 717 -8.36 -7.02 -20.27
CA CYS A 717 -9.40 -6.00 -20.10
C CYS A 717 -10.43 -6.06 -21.23
N ALA A 718 -11.69 -5.91 -20.86
CA ALA A 718 -12.75 -5.69 -21.83
C ALA A 718 -12.50 -4.39 -22.60
N PHE A 719 -12.61 -4.48 -23.92
CA PHE A 719 -12.48 -3.31 -24.78
C PHE A 719 -13.83 -2.64 -24.96
N VAL A 720 -13.88 -1.37 -24.62
CA VAL A 720 -14.99 -0.46 -24.92
C VAL A 720 -14.39 0.78 -25.58
N ASP A 721 -14.87 1.09 -26.76
CA ASP A 721 -14.38 2.21 -27.56
C ASP A 721 -15.10 3.50 -27.19
N THR A 722 -14.48 4.67 -27.42
CA THR A 722 -15.07 5.98 -27.16
C THR A 722 -16.46 6.17 -27.78
N PRO A 723 -16.69 5.82 -29.06
CA PRO A 723 -18.04 5.91 -29.65
C PRO A 723 -19.09 5.02 -28.99
N GLU A 724 -18.67 3.92 -28.33
CA GLU A 724 -19.61 3.06 -27.58
C GLU A 724 -20.04 3.76 -26.29
N VAL A 725 -19.07 4.36 -25.59
CA VAL A 725 -19.33 5.14 -24.37
C VAL A 725 -20.21 6.37 -24.68
N GLU A 726 -19.96 7.07 -25.79
CA GLU A 726 -20.77 8.19 -26.22
C GLU A 726 -22.22 7.78 -26.45
N ARG A 727 -22.48 6.71 -27.22
CA ARG A 727 -23.85 6.18 -27.42
C ARG A 727 -24.55 5.79 -26.12
N ILE A 728 -23.84 5.21 -25.17
CA ILE A 728 -24.39 4.87 -23.85
C ILE A 728 -24.78 6.12 -23.09
N ASN A 729 -23.90 7.14 -23.09
CA ASN A 729 -24.12 8.38 -22.38
C ASN A 729 -25.28 9.19 -22.99
N GLU A 730 -25.37 9.26 -24.32
CA GLU A 730 -26.48 9.87 -25.05
C GLU A 730 -27.80 9.14 -24.74
N PHE A 731 -27.80 7.81 -24.81
CA PHE A 731 -28.98 7.01 -24.47
C PHE A 731 -29.49 7.28 -23.06
N ILE A 732 -28.59 7.46 -22.08
CA ILE A 732 -28.98 7.78 -20.69
C ILE A 732 -29.45 9.23 -20.61
N ALA A 733 -28.78 10.16 -21.27
CA ALA A 733 -29.07 11.59 -21.22
C ALA A 733 -30.44 11.93 -21.84
N ASP A 734 -30.86 11.21 -22.88
CA ASP A 734 -32.14 11.43 -23.57
C ASP A 734 -33.35 10.97 -22.75
N GLN A 735 -33.15 10.33 -21.60
CA GLN A 735 -34.22 9.86 -20.74
C GLN A 735 -34.64 10.91 -19.71
N GLN A 736 -35.72 10.60 -18.98
CA GLN A 736 -36.14 11.39 -17.85
C GLN A 736 -34.99 11.50 -16.82
N SER A 737 -34.67 12.71 -16.41
CA SER A 737 -33.56 13.02 -15.50
C SER A 737 -34.05 13.77 -14.27
N TYR A 738 -33.18 13.88 -13.27
CA TYR A 738 -33.37 14.84 -12.19
C TYR A 738 -33.28 16.27 -12.75
N GLY A 739 -33.98 17.22 -12.11
CA GLY A 739 -33.97 18.61 -12.55
C GLY A 739 -32.63 19.33 -12.32
N ALA A 740 -31.75 18.75 -11.50
CA ALA A 740 -30.42 19.27 -11.19
C ALA A 740 -29.47 18.12 -10.91
N PRO A 741 -28.14 18.33 -11.01
CA PRO A 741 -27.14 17.35 -10.60
C PRO A 741 -27.22 17.07 -9.10
N PHE A 742 -26.69 15.93 -8.68
CA PHE A 742 -26.59 15.62 -7.25
C PHE A 742 -25.58 16.56 -6.58
N GLU A 743 -26.04 17.37 -5.63
CA GLU A 743 -25.20 18.33 -4.93
C GLU A 743 -24.53 17.71 -3.72
N LEU A 744 -23.22 17.86 -3.65
CA LEU A 744 -22.40 17.54 -2.48
C LEU A 744 -22.49 18.70 -1.48
N PRO A 745 -22.39 18.48 -0.15
CA PRO A 745 -22.42 19.56 0.83
C PRO A 745 -21.25 20.53 0.61
N GLU A 746 -21.47 21.82 0.83
CA GLU A 746 -20.35 22.75 0.87
C GLU A 746 -19.34 22.30 1.93
N PRO A 747 -18.05 22.22 1.59
CA PRO A 747 -17.04 21.88 2.59
C PRO A 747 -17.08 22.95 3.70
N ASP A 748 -16.87 22.52 4.93
CA ASP A 748 -16.50 23.46 5.96
C ASP A 748 -15.21 24.10 5.47
N THR A 749 -15.26 25.36 5.12
CA THR A 749 -14.04 26.09 4.82
C THR A 749 -13.14 25.90 6.05
N PRO A 750 -12.02 25.17 5.96
CA PRO A 750 -10.95 25.44 6.87
C PRO A 750 -10.65 26.89 6.53
N ASP A 751 -10.86 27.81 7.48
CA ASP A 751 -10.66 29.26 7.33
C ASP A 751 -9.80 29.53 6.09
N ALA A 752 -10.39 30.06 5.04
CA ALA A 752 -9.72 30.39 3.79
C ALA A 752 -8.85 31.63 4.01
N ASP A 753 -7.85 31.45 4.89
CA ASP A 753 -6.83 32.43 5.23
C ASP A 753 -5.45 31.77 5.24
N LEU A 754 -5.13 31.12 4.14
CA LEU A 754 -3.73 30.79 3.83
C LEU A 754 -3.47 31.02 2.34
N GLY A 755 -3.39 32.29 1.95
CA GLY A 755 -2.83 32.63 0.66
C GLY A 755 -3.48 33.81 -0.03
N GLU A 756 -3.37 34.96 0.56
CA GLU A 756 -2.99 36.22 -0.09
C GLU A 756 -2.95 37.28 0.99
N SER A 757 -1.83 37.96 1.09
CA SER A 757 -1.64 39.14 1.86
C SER A 757 -2.59 40.28 1.36
N GLY A 758 -3.82 40.22 1.86
CA GLY A 758 -4.80 41.29 1.71
C GLY A 758 -5.65 41.28 2.97
N ALA A 759 -5.60 42.35 3.76
CA ALA A 759 -6.21 42.55 5.04
C ALA A 759 -7.63 41.94 5.13
N ALA A 760 -7.71 40.66 5.54
CA ALA A 760 -8.97 40.06 5.96
C ALA A 760 -9.45 40.78 7.23
N ASP A 761 -10.71 41.12 7.25
CA ASP A 761 -11.31 41.89 8.33
C ASP A 761 -11.34 41.01 9.61
N VAL A 762 -10.33 41.18 10.47
CA VAL A 762 -10.26 40.46 11.75
C VAL A 762 -11.46 40.89 12.56
N ASP A 763 -12.30 39.96 12.93
CA ASP A 763 -13.50 40.24 13.74
C ASP A 763 -13.12 40.73 15.14
N MET A 764 -13.26 42.04 15.35
CA MET A 764 -13.01 42.68 16.62
C MET A 764 -14.24 42.63 17.55
N GLN A 765 -15.39 42.15 17.06
CA GLN A 765 -16.61 41.99 17.87
C GLN A 765 -16.56 40.71 18.71
N HIS A 766 -15.77 39.71 18.28
CA HIS A 766 -15.59 38.43 19.00
C HIS A 766 -14.12 38.20 19.30
N LEU A 767 -13.60 38.80 20.36
CA LEU A 767 -12.24 38.61 20.83
C LEU A 767 -12.05 37.18 21.39
N ASP A 768 -10.88 36.55 21.08
CA ASP A 768 -10.52 35.27 21.70
C ASP A 768 -10.49 35.41 23.24
N PRO A 769 -11.01 34.43 24.01
CA PRO A 769 -10.96 34.44 25.46
C PRO A 769 -9.55 34.67 26.07
N LEU A 770 -8.49 34.33 25.32
CA LEU A 770 -7.11 34.52 25.73
C LEU A 770 -6.50 35.85 25.24
N PHE A 771 -7.29 36.76 24.63
CA PHE A 771 -6.80 38.01 24.06
C PHE A 771 -6.13 38.91 25.10
N GLU A 772 -6.76 39.13 26.24
CA GLU A 772 -6.24 39.97 27.32
C GLU A 772 -4.94 39.39 27.91
N ASP A 773 -4.92 38.07 28.16
CA ASP A 773 -3.74 37.39 28.71
C ASP A 773 -2.59 37.39 27.71
N ALA A 774 -2.88 37.25 26.41
CA ALA A 774 -1.88 37.32 25.36
C ALA A 774 -1.31 38.74 25.19
N ALA A 775 -2.14 39.76 25.29
CA ALA A 775 -1.72 41.15 25.27
C ALA A 775 -0.78 41.46 26.44
N ARG A 776 -1.14 41.05 27.66
CA ARG A 776 -0.29 41.20 28.85
C ARG A 776 1.04 40.46 28.71
N LEU A 777 0.99 39.21 28.18
CA LEU A 777 2.19 38.43 27.95
C LEU A 777 3.18 39.10 26.98
N ILE A 778 2.67 39.69 25.91
CA ILE A 778 3.48 40.36 24.88
C ILE A 778 4.07 41.67 25.42
N VAL A 779 3.28 42.49 26.14
CA VAL A 779 3.75 43.74 26.71
C VAL A 779 4.80 43.49 27.80
N VAL A 780 4.61 42.50 28.66
CA VAL A 780 5.59 42.14 29.71
C VAL A 780 6.90 41.66 29.12
N ASN A 781 6.85 40.85 28.01
CA ASN A 781 8.06 40.31 27.39
C ASN A 781 8.66 41.23 26.32
N GLN A 782 7.98 42.33 25.95
CA GLN A 782 8.37 43.23 24.87
C GLN A 782 8.74 42.50 23.58
N SER A 783 7.96 41.44 23.24
CA SER A 783 8.25 40.60 22.10
C SER A 783 6.95 40.07 21.49
N GLY A 784 6.59 40.56 20.31
CA GLY A 784 5.42 40.13 19.51
C GLY A 784 5.67 38.82 18.76
N SER A 785 5.86 37.72 19.49
CA SER A 785 6.17 36.40 18.90
C SER A 785 5.00 35.43 19.03
N THR A 786 4.48 34.96 17.88
CA THR A 786 3.43 33.94 17.80
C THR A 786 3.84 32.67 18.55
N SER A 787 5.11 32.28 18.46
CA SER A 787 5.64 31.08 19.15
C SER A 787 5.74 31.28 20.66
N LEU A 788 5.80 32.50 21.17
CA LEU A 788 5.72 32.78 22.60
C LEU A 788 4.30 32.50 23.13
N ILE A 789 3.28 32.99 22.44
CA ILE A 789 1.86 32.73 22.73
C ILE A 789 1.58 31.24 22.70
N GLN A 790 1.99 30.52 21.62
CA GLN A 790 1.84 29.09 21.47
C GLN A 790 2.34 28.30 22.67
N ARG A 791 3.59 28.58 23.09
CA ARG A 791 4.23 27.86 24.20
C ARG A 791 3.62 28.19 25.54
N LYS A 792 3.22 29.44 25.77
CA LYS A 792 2.71 29.89 27.06
C LYS A 792 1.29 29.39 27.34
N PHE A 793 0.43 29.42 26.31
CA PHE A 793 -0.98 28.99 26.42
C PHE A 793 -1.25 27.58 25.92
N ALA A 794 -0.23 26.85 25.43
CA ALA A 794 -0.34 25.50 24.87
C ALA A 794 -1.42 25.38 23.77
N ILE A 795 -1.52 26.39 22.88
CA ILE A 795 -2.49 26.47 21.79
C ILE A 795 -1.84 26.19 20.44
N GLY A 796 -2.67 25.79 19.43
CA GLY A 796 -2.19 25.53 18.07
C GLY A 796 -1.70 26.82 17.37
N TYR A 797 -0.84 26.64 16.32
CA TYR A 797 -0.22 27.74 15.57
C TYR A 797 -1.26 28.72 15.00
N ASN A 798 -2.34 28.21 14.41
CA ASN A 798 -3.39 29.02 13.78
C ASN A 798 -4.14 29.88 14.79
N ARG A 799 -4.45 29.37 15.99
CA ARG A 799 -5.09 30.16 17.04
C ARG A 799 -4.16 31.23 17.61
N ALA A 800 -2.87 30.89 17.74
CA ALA A 800 -1.86 31.88 18.16
C ALA A 800 -1.64 32.97 17.09
N GLY A 801 -1.74 32.60 15.80
CA GLY A 801 -1.72 33.54 14.68
C GLY A 801 -2.89 34.54 14.75
N ARG A 802 -4.13 34.05 14.85
CA ARG A 802 -5.35 34.89 14.98
C ARG A 802 -5.27 35.83 16.19
N LEU A 803 -4.78 35.33 17.32
CA LEU A 803 -4.54 36.18 18.48
C LEU A 803 -3.55 37.32 18.19
N MET A 804 -2.47 37.01 17.46
CA MET A 804 -1.51 38.02 17.05
C MET A 804 -2.10 39.05 16.10
N ASP A 805 -2.99 38.66 15.21
CA ASP A 805 -3.66 39.56 14.26
C ASP A 805 -4.72 40.42 14.95
N GLN A 806 -5.44 39.89 15.95
CA GLN A 806 -6.30 40.68 16.83
C GLN A 806 -5.49 41.71 17.66
N LEU A 807 -4.30 41.34 18.15
CA LEU A 807 -3.41 42.21 18.88
C LEU A 807 -2.81 43.32 17.98
N GLU A 808 -2.57 43.04 16.70
CA GLU A 808 -2.16 44.04 15.71
C GLU A 808 -3.28 45.04 15.47
N LYS A 809 -4.49 44.58 15.21
CA LYS A 809 -5.65 45.43 14.96
C LYS A 809 -6.03 46.28 16.17
N ALA A 810 -5.79 45.74 17.36
CA ALA A 810 -5.94 46.45 18.61
C ALA A 810 -4.81 47.50 18.89
N GLY A 811 -3.74 47.48 18.09
CA GLY A 811 -2.61 48.37 18.23
C GLY A 811 -1.63 47.99 19.37
N VAL A 812 -1.68 46.74 19.84
CA VAL A 812 -0.72 46.23 20.86
C VAL A 812 0.61 45.87 20.21
N VAL A 813 0.58 45.35 19.00
CA VAL A 813 1.76 44.99 18.18
C VAL A 813 1.68 45.63 16.79
N GLY A 814 2.82 45.86 16.18
CA GLY A 814 2.96 46.35 14.83
C GLY A 814 2.76 45.27 13.75
N ALA A 815 2.78 45.67 12.47
CA ALA A 815 2.58 44.81 11.32
C ALA A 815 3.58 43.67 11.23
N ALA A 816 3.16 42.58 10.60
CA ALA A 816 4.00 41.40 10.42
C ALA A 816 5.25 41.69 9.56
N MET A 817 6.43 41.42 10.08
CA MET A 817 7.73 41.56 9.40
C MET A 817 8.31 40.20 8.96
N GLY A 818 7.56 39.38 8.28
CA GLY A 818 7.98 38.05 7.85
C GLY A 818 8.20 37.10 9.05
N SER A 819 9.35 36.44 9.16
CA SER A 819 9.65 35.47 10.25
C SER A 819 10.16 36.11 11.55
N LYS A 820 10.29 37.45 11.63
CA LYS A 820 10.76 38.12 12.83
C LYS A 820 9.59 38.39 13.79
N PRO A 821 9.83 38.45 15.12
CA PRO A 821 8.81 38.92 16.07
C PRO A 821 8.33 40.32 15.71
N ARG A 822 6.99 40.55 15.81
CA ARG A 822 6.40 41.88 15.59
C ARG A 822 6.84 42.85 16.66
N GLU A 823 6.94 44.12 16.32
CA GLU A 823 7.30 45.18 17.25
C GLU A 823 6.15 45.41 18.25
N VAL A 824 6.46 45.63 19.52
CA VAL A 824 5.43 45.91 20.54
C VAL A 824 5.23 47.42 20.63
N MET A 825 4.04 47.87 20.38
CA MET A 825 3.69 49.31 20.32
C MET A 825 3.43 49.91 21.70
N ILE A 826 3.07 49.08 22.69
CA ILE A 826 2.76 49.45 24.05
C ILE A 826 3.89 49.03 24.96
N GLN A 827 4.48 50.02 25.69
CA GLN A 827 5.66 49.82 26.53
C GLN A 827 5.32 49.53 28.00
N ASP A 828 4.14 49.88 28.47
CA ASP A 828 3.76 49.76 29.86
C ASP A 828 2.37 49.17 30.06
N GLU A 829 2.16 48.57 31.23
CA GLU A 829 0.91 47.88 31.59
C GLU A 829 -0.26 48.86 31.82
N VAL A 830 0.03 50.12 32.16
CA VAL A 830 -1.01 51.16 32.39
C VAL A 830 -1.65 51.55 31.08
N SER A 831 -0.81 51.74 30.04
CA SER A 831 -1.28 52.05 28.67
C SER A 831 -2.04 50.87 28.09
N LEU A 832 -1.62 49.64 28.37
CA LEU A 832 -2.35 48.44 27.95
C LEU A 832 -3.73 48.37 28.60
N ASN A 833 -3.84 48.59 29.92
CA ASN A 833 -5.13 48.57 30.62
C ASN A 833 -6.10 49.66 30.10
N ASN A 834 -5.58 50.83 29.75
CA ASN A 834 -6.38 51.87 29.14
C ASN A 834 -6.92 51.43 27.76
N LEU A 835 -6.09 50.81 26.95
CA LEU A 835 -6.50 50.23 25.65
C LEU A 835 -7.55 49.17 25.81
N LEU A 836 -7.32 48.20 26.72
CA LEU A 836 -8.27 47.09 26.96
C LEU A 836 -9.64 47.61 27.44
N ASN A 837 -9.64 48.67 28.27
CA ASN A 837 -10.88 49.30 28.71
C ASN A 837 -11.61 50.08 27.57
N SER A 838 -10.90 50.51 26.53
CA SER A 838 -11.50 51.15 25.37
C SER A 838 -12.10 50.21 24.35
N ILE A 839 -11.67 48.93 24.38
CA ILE A 839 -12.12 47.84 23.46
C ILE A 839 -13.30 47.08 24.07
N ARG A 840 -13.44 47.08 25.40
CA ARG A 840 -14.62 46.54 26.09
C ARG A 840 -15.81 47.47 25.92
#